data_98c2774ad974691199f04ebea404af16
#
_entry.id   98c2774ad974691199f04ebea404af16
#
_cell.length_a   1.000
_cell.length_b   1.000
_cell.length_c   1.000
_cell.angle_alpha   90.00
_cell.angle_beta   90.00
_cell.angle_gamma   90.00
#
_symmetry.space_group_name_H-M   'P 1'
#
loop_
_entity.id
_entity.type
_entity.pdbx_description
1 polymer ?
#
loop_
_entity_poly.entity_id
_entity_poly.type
_entity_poly.pdbx_seq_one_letter_code
_entity_poly.pdbx_strand_id
1 'polypeptide(L)'
;MDFKLTSKYKPTGDQPQAIRQLSDGIERGDTAQVLLGVTGSGKTFTMANVIANARKPTLVLSHNKTLAAQLFEEMKGFFPDNAVDYYVSYYDYYQPEAYLPSSDTYIEKDLAINEEIDKLRLAAVSDLLSGRKDVIVVSSVSCIYGMGGPVAMQESIIHIKRGQRLDRNVFLRKLVNALYVRNDIDLQRGCFSVKGDTVNIAMAYSDYVLRISWWDDEIDSIEEVDSLTMRRMQSFEEYAIYPANLFVTTAEQTERAIYQIQDDLTKQVAFFEEIGDPIKAQRIKERVEYDMEMIKELGHCAGIENYSRYFDGREAGQRPYCLLDFFPEDYLIVIDESHVSVPQISAMYGGDRARKQNLVEYGFRLPAAFDNRPLRFEEFHELIHQVVYVSATPADFELQEAEGVVVEQLIRPTGLLDPEIDVRPSENQIDDLLDEILTRSNRNERVLVTTLTKRMAEELTEFLLNHNVRANYIHSDVKTLDRVKIMNDLRVGIYDVLVGVNLLREGLDLPEVSLVAILDADKEGFLRSHRSLTQTAGRAARNVNGKVIMYADSITESMRKTIEETARRRSIQLKYNEEHGITPQQIVKDIKSILPTEKEDAMQTVGTNRQTAAQVYLEPEAGAFAADPIVLQMTRPELERSIENTKKMMEEAARKLDFIQAAQYRDEIVRLEKQLELK
;
A
#
# COMPACT_ATOMS: atom_id res chain seq x y z
N MET A 1 3.85 27.64 2.81
CA MET A 1 5.26 27.49 3.26
C MET A 1 6.01 26.81 2.13
N ASP A 2 7.34 27.00 2.05
CA ASP A 2 8.17 26.29 1.07
C ASP A 2 8.76 25.05 1.71
N PHE A 3 9.07 24.03 0.91
CA PHE A 3 9.80 22.86 1.39
C PHE A 3 11.20 23.25 1.87
N LYS A 4 11.58 22.75 3.04
CA LYS A 4 12.88 22.95 3.66
C LYS A 4 13.59 21.62 3.84
N LEU A 5 14.41 21.27 2.86
CA LEU A 5 15.18 20.02 2.92
C LEU A 5 16.30 20.13 3.97
N THR A 6 16.33 19.22 4.92
CA THR A 6 17.35 19.06 5.94
C THR A 6 18.08 17.73 5.73
N SER A 7 19.38 17.76 5.47
CA SER A 7 20.17 16.56 5.29
C SER A 7 21.64 16.76 5.69
N LYS A 8 22.22 15.70 6.25
CA LYS A 8 23.67 15.61 6.48
C LYS A 8 24.45 15.23 5.21
N TYR A 9 23.72 14.75 4.19
CA TYR A 9 24.28 14.28 2.93
C TYR A 9 24.24 15.39 1.88
N LYS A 10 25.20 15.35 0.95
CA LYS A 10 25.20 16.17 -0.26
C LYS A 10 25.02 15.24 -1.46
N PRO A 11 24.35 15.68 -2.54
CA PRO A 11 24.25 14.89 -3.75
C PRO A 11 25.62 14.52 -4.33
N THR A 12 25.82 13.23 -4.62
CA THR A 12 27.06 12.66 -5.14
C THR A 12 26.80 11.72 -6.32
N GLY A 13 27.82 11.37 -7.06
CA GLY A 13 27.70 10.48 -8.23
C GLY A 13 26.77 11.07 -9.29
N ASP A 14 25.78 10.28 -9.70
CA ASP A 14 24.77 10.68 -10.70
C ASP A 14 23.66 11.56 -10.11
N GLN A 15 23.54 11.63 -8.78
CA GLN A 15 22.44 12.34 -8.10
C GLN A 15 22.32 13.81 -8.53
N PRO A 16 23.42 14.65 -8.62
CA PRO A 16 23.29 16.04 -9.04
C PRO A 16 22.71 16.19 -10.45
N GLN A 17 23.06 15.28 -11.36
CA GLN A 17 22.55 15.28 -12.73
C GLN A 17 21.09 14.82 -12.76
N ALA A 18 20.76 13.72 -12.06
CA ALA A 18 19.40 13.18 -11.98
C ALA A 18 18.43 14.20 -11.36
N ILE A 19 18.81 14.85 -10.24
CA ILE A 19 18.01 15.90 -9.61
C ILE A 19 17.73 17.03 -10.62
N ARG A 20 18.74 17.48 -11.34
CA ARG A 20 18.60 18.58 -12.31
C ARG A 20 17.66 18.17 -13.44
N GLN A 21 17.90 17.02 -14.08
CA GLN A 21 17.11 16.55 -15.22
C GLN A 21 15.63 16.37 -14.86
N LEU A 22 15.34 15.75 -13.70
CA LEU A 22 13.98 15.55 -13.23
C LEU A 22 13.31 16.89 -12.87
N SER A 23 14.02 17.79 -12.17
CA SER A 23 13.50 19.12 -11.82
C SER A 23 13.18 19.96 -13.06
N ASP A 24 14.12 20.00 -14.03
CA ASP A 24 13.93 20.70 -15.31
C ASP A 24 12.74 20.14 -16.10
N GLY A 25 12.52 18.80 -16.06
CA GLY A 25 11.37 18.15 -16.67
C GLY A 25 10.06 18.57 -16.02
N ILE A 26 10.01 18.62 -14.68
CA ILE A 26 8.82 19.09 -13.95
C ILE A 26 8.52 20.56 -14.28
N GLU A 27 9.54 21.43 -14.35
CA GLU A 27 9.38 22.84 -14.72
C GLU A 27 8.89 23.03 -16.16
N ARG A 28 9.33 22.17 -17.11
CA ARG A 28 8.84 22.17 -18.50
C ARG A 28 7.38 21.72 -18.62
N GLY A 29 6.85 21.02 -17.60
CA GLY A 29 5.53 20.43 -17.65
C GLY A 29 5.50 19.03 -18.23
N ASP A 30 6.63 18.29 -18.24
CA ASP A 30 6.67 16.90 -18.68
C ASP A 30 5.69 16.07 -17.83
N THR A 31 4.80 15.31 -18.47
CA THR A 31 3.74 14.57 -17.79
C THR A 31 4.27 13.33 -17.08
N ALA A 32 5.26 12.66 -17.65
CA ALA A 32 5.87 11.46 -17.11
C ALA A 32 7.37 11.46 -17.26
N GLN A 33 8.08 11.02 -16.22
CA GLN A 33 9.52 10.85 -16.22
C GLN A 33 9.90 9.54 -15.54
N VAL A 34 11.01 8.93 -15.92
CA VAL A 34 11.51 7.70 -15.32
C VAL A 34 12.86 7.94 -14.68
N LEU A 35 12.99 7.62 -13.38
CA LEU A 35 14.25 7.48 -12.68
C LEU A 35 14.64 6.01 -12.59
N LEU A 36 15.60 5.58 -13.41
CA LEU A 36 16.23 4.28 -13.28
C LEU A 36 17.33 4.38 -12.22
N GLY A 37 17.02 3.97 -11.00
CA GLY A 37 17.96 4.04 -9.90
C GLY A 37 18.26 2.66 -9.31
N VAL A 38 19.55 2.24 -9.35
CA VAL A 38 19.94 0.96 -8.76
C VAL A 38 19.76 0.95 -7.24
N THR A 39 19.61 -0.23 -6.67
CA THR A 39 19.49 -0.40 -5.23
C THR A 39 20.75 0.18 -4.53
N GLY A 40 20.56 1.05 -3.54
CA GLY A 40 21.63 1.69 -2.79
C GLY A 40 22.24 2.95 -3.45
N SER A 41 21.69 3.43 -4.56
CA SER A 41 22.13 4.70 -5.18
C SER A 41 21.58 5.96 -4.47
N GLY A 42 20.66 5.80 -3.50
CA GLY A 42 20.05 6.93 -2.78
C GLY A 42 18.88 7.57 -3.51
N LYS A 43 18.05 6.77 -4.18
CA LYS A 43 16.84 7.23 -4.90
C LYS A 43 15.94 8.14 -4.04
N THR A 44 15.68 7.74 -2.78
CA THR A 44 14.84 8.51 -1.86
C THR A 44 15.40 9.92 -1.63
N PHE A 45 16.71 10.03 -1.44
CA PHE A 45 17.39 11.33 -1.28
C PHE A 45 17.31 12.19 -2.55
N THR A 46 17.49 11.56 -3.73
CA THR A 46 17.28 12.24 -5.01
C THR A 46 15.86 12.78 -5.14
N MET A 47 14.87 11.95 -4.83
CA MET A 47 13.45 12.37 -4.88
C MET A 47 13.13 13.47 -3.86
N ALA A 48 13.69 13.42 -2.65
CA ALA A 48 13.55 14.50 -1.68
C ALA A 48 14.07 15.85 -2.23
N ASN A 49 15.21 15.85 -2.92
CA ASN A 49 15.72 17.05 -3.58
C ASN A 49 14.80 17.52 -4.74
N VAL A 50 14.29 16.59 -5.54
CA VAL A 50 13.35 16.91 -6.64
C VAL A 50 12.05 17.51 -6.07
N ILE A 51 11.49 16.95 -5.01
CA ILE A 51 10.28 17.46 -4.32
C ILE A 51 10.54 18.89 -3.80
N ALA A 52 11.68 19.12 -3.15
CA ALA A 52 12.06 20.43 -2.66
C ALA A 52 12.17 21.48 -3.78
N ASN A 53 12.70 21.09 -4.94
CA ASN A 53 12.80 21.95 -6.12
C ASN A 53 11.46 22.19 -6.79
N ALA A 54 10.61 21.17 -6.90
CA ALA A 54 9.30 21.25 -7.53
C ALA A 54 8.32 22.16 -6.78
N ARG A 55 8.43 22.26 -5.44
CA ARG A 55 7.57 23.07 -4.57
C ARG A 55 6.08 22.80 -4.73
N LYS A 56 5.72 21.57 -5.02
CA LYS A 56 4.34 21.10 -5.22
C LYS A 56 3.96 20.09 -4.14
N PRO A 57 2.70 20.12 -3.66
CA PRO A 57 2.19 19.01 -2.87
C PRO A 57 2.50 17.68 -3.58
N THR A 58 2.99 16.71 -2.85
CA THR A 58 3.50 15.48 -3.47
C THR A 58 2.88 14.25 -2.86
N LEU A 59 2.38 13.34 -3.69
CA LEU A 59 2.01 11.98 -3.32
C LEU A 59 3.16 11.04 -3.64
N VAL A 60 3.68 10.35 -2.62
CA VAL A 60 4.68 9.28 -2.78
C VAL A 60 3.97 7.95 -2.61
N LEU A 61 3.85 7.20 -3.69
CA LEU A 61 3.12 5.93 -3.72
C LEU A 61 4.09 4.75 -3.66
N SER A 62 3.83 3.82 -2.76
CA SER A 62 4.56 2.56 -2.60
C SER A 62 3.62 1.36 -2.68
N HIS A 63 4.13 0.20 -3.09
CA HIS A 63 3.30 -1.00 -3.31
C HIS A 63 2.88 -1.74 -2.02
N ASN A 64 3.47 -1.44 -0.86
CA ASN A 64 3.07 -2.05 0.41
C ASN A 64 3.28 -1.12 1.62
N LYS A 65 2.63 -1.46 2.75
CA LYS A 65 2.69 -0.69 4.00
C LYS A 65 4.11 -0.56 4.58
N THR A 66 4.91 -1.61 4.51
CA THR A 66 6.26 -1.63 5.11
C THR A 66 7.19 -0.67 4.41
N LEU A 67 7.19 -0.67 3.07
CA LEU A 67 7.98 0.28 2.28
C LEU A 67 7.44 1.70 2.42
N ALA A 68 6.12 1.88 2.45
CA ALA A 68 5.52 3.17 2.70
C ALA A 68 5.94 3.73 4.08
N ALA A 69 5.98 2.89 5.13
CA ALA A 69 6.47 3.30 6.44
C ALA A 69 7.94 3.72 6.41
N GLN A 70 8.79 2.95 5.73
CA GLN A 70 10.21 3.32 5.56
C GLN A 70 10.37 4.64 4.81
N LEU A 71 9.65 4.84 3.70
CA LEU A 71 9.68 6.09 2.93
C LEU A 71 9.16 7.28 3.76
N PHE A 72 8.12 7.07 4.55
CA PHE A 72 7.58 8.09 5.45
C PHE A 72 8.62 8.55 6.46
N GLU A 73 9.30 7.61 7.15
CA GLU A 73 10.36 7.93 8.10
C GLU A 73 11.55 8.66 7.45
N GLU A 74 11.97 8.21 6.25
CA GLU A 74 13.03 8.86 5.49
C GLU A 74 12.61 10.28 5.07
N MET A 75 11.40 10.48 4.53
CA MET A 75 10.90 11.79 4.12
C MET A 75 10.71 12.74 5.32
N LYS A 76 10.20 12.24 6.45
CA LYS A 76 10.08 13.02 7.68
C LYS A 76 11.43 13.46 8.21
N GLY A 77 12.47 12.60 8.06
CA GLY A 77 13.85 12.96 8.37
C GLY A 77 14.43 14.05 7.47
N PHE A 78 14.04 14.06 6.18
CA PHE A 78 14.45 15.09 5.22
C PHE A 78 13.66 16.40 5.34
N PHE A 79 12.41 16.35 5.78
CA PHE A 79 11.48 17.49 5.87
C PHE A 79 10.88 17.64 7.28
N PRO A 80 11.71 17.84 8.32
CA PRO A 80 11.23 17.89 9.71
C PRO A 80 10.31 19.07 10.01
N ASP A 81 10.40 20.15 9.23
CA ASP A 81 9.63 21.38 9.42
C ASP A 81 8.38 21.48 8.48
N ASN A 82 8.18 20.48 7.61
CA ASN A 82 7.08 20.43 6.65
C ASN A 82 6.04 19.34 7.03
N ALA A 83 4.87 19.37 6.40
CA ALA A 83 3.89 18.32 6.56
C ALA A 83 4.32 17.07 5.79
N VAL A 84 4.64 16.02 6.52
CA VAL A 84 4.90 14.69 5.96
C VAL A 84 3.93 13.73 6.62
N ASP A 85 3.03 13.18 5.83
CA ASP A 85 1.89 12.39 6.27
C ASP A 85 1.96 10.96 5.79
N TYR A 86 1.28 10.08 6.52
CA TYR A 86 1.22 8.65 6.24
C TYR A 86 -0.21 8.21 5.97
N TYR A 87 -0.47 7.68 4.76
CA TYR A 87 -1.80 7.28 4.34
C TYR A 87 -1.80 5.85 3.77
N VAL A 88 -2.06 4.87 4.63
CA VAL A 88 -2.13 3.45 4.25
C VAL A 88 -3.45 2.85 4.72
N SER A 89 -3.72 1.59 4.39
CA SER A 89 -4.88 0.89 4.93
C SER A 89 -4.83 0.85 6.46
N TYR A 90 -5.91 1.27 7.11
CA TYR A 90 -6.03 1.37 8.56
C TYR A 90 -6.49 0.07 9.23
N TYR A 91 -6.58 -1.03 8.48
CA TYR A 91 -6.93 -2.34 9.03
C TYR A 91 -5.68 -3.08 9.52
N ASP A 92 -5.71 -3.57 10.77
CA ASP A 92 -4.78 -4.56 11.27
C ASP A 92 -5.18 -5.96 10.81
N TYR A 93 -6.50 -6.18 10.73
CA TYR A 93 -7.11 -7.36 10.17
C TYR A 93 -8.30 -6.95 9.29
N TYR A 94 -8.45 -7.59 8.14
CA TYR A 94 -9.56 -7.37 7.24
C TYR A 94 -9.95 -8.66 6.53
N GLN A 95 -11.18 -9.12 6.78
CA GLN A 95 -11.85 -10.16 6.01
C GLN A 95 -12.98 -9.51 5.22
N PRO A 96 -12.87 -9.43 3.89
CA PRO A 96 -13.94 -8.87 3.09
C PRO A 96 -15.19 -9.75 3.13
N GLU A 97 -16.36 -9.11 3.07
CA GLU A 97 -17.61 -9.80 2.86
C GLU A 97 -17.59 -10.55 1.52
N ALA A 98 -18.00 -11.80 1.52
CA ALA A 98 -18.03 -12.61 0.30
C ALA A 98 -19.13 -13.67 0.36
N TYR A 99 -19.58 -14.14 -0.81
CA TYR A 99 -20.45 -15.30 -0.92
C TYR A 99 -19.87 -16.32 -1.87
N LEU A 100 -19.86 -17.57 -1.41
CA LEU A 100 -19.39 -18.74 -2.15
C LEU A 100 -20.60 -19.57 -2.61
N PRO A 101 -21.08 -19.42 -3.86
CA PRO A 101 -22.28 -20.05 -4.33
C PRO A 101 -22.27 -21.58 -4.27
N SER A 102 -21.11 -22.18 -4.40
CA SER A 102 -20.92 -23.62 -4.47
C SER A 102 -21.09 -24.34 -3.14
N SER A 103 -20.72 -23.69 -2.05
CA SER A 103 -20.90 -24.19 -0.68
C SER A 103 -22.06 -23.53 0.05
N ASP A 104 -22.80 -22.62 -0.62
CA ASP A 104 -23.83 -21.75 -0.02
C ASP A 104 -23.30 -21.08 1.27
N THR A 105 -22.06 -20.62 1.22
CA THR A 105 -21.40 -20.05 2.40
C THR A 105 -21.31 -18.54 2.26
N TYR A 106 -21.93 -17.83 3.18
CA TYR A 106 -21.74 -16.39 3.35
C TYR A 106 -20.63 -16.13 4.35
N ILE A 107 -19.65 -15.36 3.93
CA ILE A 107 -18.52 -14.91 4.76
C ILE A 107 -18.85 -13.49 5.20
N GLU A 108 -19.08 -13.31 6.48
CA GLU A 108 -19.31 -11.99 7.04
C GLU A 108 -18.04 -11.15 7.05
N LYS A 109 -18.21 -9.83 6.83
CA LYS A 109 -17.11 -8.89 6.96
C LYS A 109 -16.62 -8.86 8.41
N ASP A 110 -15.31 -9.05 8.58
CA ASP A 110 -14.64 -8.94 9.87
C ASP A 110 -13.41 -8.04 9.74
N LEU A 111 -13.20 -7.14 10.71
CA LEU A 111 -12.12 -6.17 10.64
C LEU A 111 -11.67 -5.71 12.02
N ALA A 112 -10.39 -5.34 12.11
CA ALA A 112 -9.84 -4.63 13.24
C ALA A 112 -9.18 -3.33 12.74
N ILE A 113 -9.61 -2.20 13.28
CA ILE A 113 -9.10 -0.88 12.89
C ILE A 113 -7.91 -0.54 13.80
N ASN A 114 -6.83 -0.05 13.18
CA ASN A 114 -5.72 0.57 13.86
C ASN A 114 -6.01 2.07 14.03
N GLU A 115 -6.29 2.47 15.25
CA GLU A 115 -6.66 3.86 15.58
C GLU A 115 -5.52 4.86 15.30
N GLU A 116 -4.26 4.44 15.43
CA GLU A 116 -3.11 5.29 15.15
C GLU A 116 -2.99 5.58 13.64
N ILE A 117 -3.17 4.55 12.81
CA ILE A 117 -3.17 4.75 11.35
C ILE A 117 -4.38 5.57 10.91
N ASP A 118 -5.55 5.38 11.53
CA ASP A 118 -6.74 6.20 11.25
C ASP A 118 -6.50 7.68 11.57
N LYS A 119 -5.85 7.98 12.71
CA LYS A 119 -5.41 9.34 13.06
C LYS A 119 -4.49 9.94 11.99
N LEU A 120 -3.49 9.19 11.54
CA LEU A 120 -2.54 9.65 10.50
C LEU A 120 -3.24 9.90 9.15
N ARG A 121 -4.24 9.10 8.80
CA ARG A 121 -5.05 9.32 7.59
C ARG A 121 -5.87 10.62 7.67
N LEU A 122 -6.47 10.88 8.82
CA LEU A 122 -7.18 12.15 9.08
C LEU A 122 -6.22 13.34 9.04
N ALA A 123 -5.02 13.21 9.59
CA ALA A 123 -3.99 14.25 9.52
C ALA A 123 -3.63 14.59 8.08
N ALA A 124 -3.35 13.58 7.24
CA ALA A 124 -3.04 13.77 5.83
C ALA A 124 -4.13 14.55 5.08
N VAL A 125 -5.40 14.18 5.28
CA VAL A 125 -6.53 14.87 4.66
C VAL A 125 -6.69 16.29 5.19
N SER A 126 -6.49 16.52 6.49
CA SER A 126 -6.55 17.84 7.11
C SER A 126 -5.47 18.76 6.56
N ASP A 127 -4.24 18.28 6.42
CA ASP A 127 -3.13 19.04 5.86
C ASP A 127 -3.35 19.41 4.39
N LEU A 128 -3.88 18.48 3.57
CA LEU A 128 -4.26 18.77 2.19
C LEU A 128 -5.37 19.84 2.10
N LEU A 129 -6.40 19.74 2.95
CA LEU A 129 -7.51 20.71 2.99
C LEU A 129 -7.12 22.07 3.59
N SER A 130 -6.01 22.16 4.33
CA SER A 130 -5.52 23.41 4.92
C SER A 130 -5.03 24.42 3.89
N GLY A 131 -4.87 24.01 2.63
CA GLY A 131 -4.32 24.83 1.56
C GLY A 131 -2.79 25.00 1.61
N ARG A 132 -2.09 24.21 2.45
CA ARG A 132 -0.63 24.14 2.46
C ARG A 132 -0.12 23.60 1.13
N LYS A 133 1.01 24.12 0.68
CA LYS A 133 1.72 23.63 -0.53
C LYS A 133 2.90 22.73 -0.19
N ASP A 134 3.32 22.71 1.05
CA ASP A 134 4.48 21.97 1.55
C ASP A 134 4.06 20.64 2.21
N VAL A 135 3.20 19.90 1.52
CA VAL A 135 2.65 18.59 1.98
C VAL A 135 3.23 17.46 1.17
N ILE A 136 3.73 16.43 1.85
CA ILE A 136 4.14 15.15 1.28
C ILE A 136 3.28 14.06 1.91
N VAL A 137 2.48 13.37 1.12
CA VAL A 137 1.72 12.21 1.60
C VAL A 137 2.38 10.95 1.09
N VAL A 138 2.87 10.11 1.99
CA VAL A 138 3.39 8.78 1.66
C VAL A 138 2.28 7.76 1.82
N SER A 139 1.94 7.09 0.73
CA SER A 139 0.78 6.19 0.67
C SER A 139 1.12 4.83 0.09
N SER A 140 0.30 3.84 0.44
CA SER A 140 0.19 2.61 -0.33
C SER A 140 -0.93 2.73 -1.37
N VAL A 141 -1.24 1.65 -2.07
CA VAL A 141 -2.36 1.63 -3.04
C VAL A 141 -3.73 1.92 -2.41
N SER A 142 -3.82 2.02 -1.09
CA SER A 142 -5.06 2.43 -0.41
C SER A 142 -5.53 3.84 -0.80
N CYS A 143 -4.67 4.66 -1.38
CA CYS A 143 -5.03 6.01 -1.88
C CYS A 143 -6.08 6.01 -3.00
N ILE A 144 -6.23 4.89 -3.73
CA ILE A 144 -7.22 4.76 -4.83
C ILE A 144 -8.58 4.23 -4.37
N TYR A 145 -8.74 3.88 -3.08
CA TYR A 145 -10.01 3.40 -2.54
C TYR A 145 -10.94 4.55 -2.17
N GLY A 146 -12.24 4.25 -2.25
CA GLY A 146 -13.30 5.21 -1.98
C GLY A 146 -13.26 5.79 -0.56
N MET A 147 -13.47 7.11 -0.46
CA MET A 147 -13.62 7.86 0.78
C MET A 147 -14.64 8.97 0.61
N GLY A 148 -14.93 9.75 1.67
CA GLY A 148 -15.84 10.89 1.61
C GLY A 148 -15.35 11.96 0.61
N GLY A 149 -16.29 12.72 0.04
CA GLY A 149 -15.97 13.76 -0.95
C GLY A 149 -15.28 14.99 -0.32
N PRO A 150 -14.32 15.63 -1.01
CA PRO A 150 -13.59 16.77 -0.50
C PRO A 150 -14.49 17.99 -0.21
N VAL A 151 -15.55 18.20 -0.99
CA VAL A 151 -16.48 19.32 -0.79
C VAL A 151 -17.22 19.17 0.53
N ALA A 152 -17.78 18.00 0.83
CA ALA A 152 -18.48 17.74 2.09
C ALA A 152 -17.55 17.89 3.31
N MET A 153 -16.30 17.43 3.18
CA MET A 153 -15.28 17.62 4.21
C MET A 153 -14.98 19.10 4.42
N GLN A 154 -14.78 19.86 3.36
CA GLN A 154 -14.46 21.30 3.41
C GLN A 154 -15.59 22.13 4.01
N GLU A 155 -16.85 21.84 3.66
CA GLU A 155 -18.03 22.51 4.24
C GLU A 155 -18.22 22.20 5.73
N SER A 156 -17.67 21.09 6.21
CA SER A 156 -17.74 20.66 7.61
C SER A 156 -16.60 21.19 8.48
N ILE A 157 -15.65 21.92 7.92
CA ILE A 157 -14.56 22.57 8.66
C ILE A 157 -15.14 23.71 9.52
N ILE A 158 -14.81 23.74 10.80
CA ILE A 158 -15.25 24.79 11.72
C ILE A 158 -14.13 25.80 11.88
N HIS A 159 -14.30 26.97 11.26
CA HIS A 159 -13.39 28.09 11.44
C HIS A 159 -13.79 28.91 12.67
N ILE A 160 -12.82 29.16 13.54
CA ILE A 160 -12.98 29.98 14.74
C ILE A 160 -11.88 31.01 14.84
N LYS A 161 -12.20 32.13 15.43
CA LYS A 161 -11.26 33.25 15.64
C LYS A 161 -11.43 33.84 17.02
N ARG A 162 -10.34 34.20 17.67
CA ARG A 162 -10.35 34.93 18.93
C ARG A 162 -11.08 36.26 18.74
N GLY A 163 -11.94 36.61 19.70
CA GLY A 163 -12.81 37.81 19.61
C GLY A 163 -14.06 37.59 18.72
N GLN A 164 -14.27 36.42 18.17
CA GLN A 164 -15.46 36.12 17.38
C GLN A 164 -16.67 35.92 18.29
N ARG A 165 -17.77 36.59 17.97
CA ARG A 165 -19.05 36.33 18.62
C ARG A 165 -19.67 35.06 18.04
N LEU A 166 -19.73 34.04 18.85
CA LEU A 166 -20.25 32.72 18.48
C LEU A 166 -20.86 32.06 19.74
N ASP A 167 -22.17 31.92 19.75
CA ASP A 167 -22.86 31.22 20.85
C ASP A 167 -22.28 29.81 21.01
N ARG A 168 -21.95 29.46 22.25
CA ARG A 168 -21.33 28.16 22.59
C ARG A 168 -22.17 26.97 22.16
N ASN A 169 -23.51 27.04 22.32
CA ASN A 169 -24.38 25.91 21.93
C ASN A 169 -24.43 25.75 20.42
N VAL A 170 -24.35 26.83 19.64
CA VAL A 170 -24.20 26.79 18.20
C VAL A 170 -22.88 26.10 17.82
N PHE A 171 -21.79 26.47 18.51
CA PHE A 171 -20.49 25.82 18.32
C PHE A 171 -20.54 24.32 18.66
N LEU A 172 -21.14 23.92 19.77
CA LEU A 172 -21.28 22.51 20.15
C LEU A 172 -22.08 21.71 19.11
N ARG A 173 -23.12 22.28 18.51
CA ARG A 173 -23.85 21.65 17.39
C ARG A 173 -22.96 21.46 16.16
N LYS A 174 -22.11 22.47 15.84
CA LYS A 174 -21.14 22.31 14.75
C LYS A 174 -20.16 21.18 15.01
N LEU A 175 -19.67 20.99 16.24
CA LEU A 175 -18.81 19.86 16.60
C LEU A 175 -19.51 18.52 16.40
N VAL A 176 -20.77 18.39 16.82
CA VAL A 176 -21.54 17.15 16.59
C VAL A 176 -21.75 16.90 15.11
N ASN A 177 -22.04 17.93 14.32
CA ASN A 177 -22.15 17.80 12.85
C ASN A 177 -20.80 17.44 12.19
N ALA A 178 -19.68 17.86 12.78
CA ALA A 178 -18.33 17.46 12.38
C ALA A 178 -17.90 16.10 12.99
N LEU A 179 -18.88 15.34 13.52
CA LEU A 179 -18.73 13.98 14.04
C LEU A 179 -17.90 13.84 15.31
N TYR A 180 -17.71 14.93 16.08
CA TYR A 180 -17.16 14.84 17.43
C TYR A 180 -18.24 14.41 18.43
N VAL A 181 -17.86 13.53 19.34
CA VAL A 181 -18.77 12.98 20.35
C VAL A 181 -18.57 13.68 21.69
N ARG A 182 -19.66 14.08 22.37
CA ARG A 182 -19.56 14.65 23.71
C ARG A 182 -19.26 13.56 24.74
N ASN A 183 -18.16 13.70 25.45
CA ASN A 183 -17.79 12.86 26.57
C ASN A 183 -17.13 13.71 27.66
N ASP A 184 -17.88 14.00 28.73
CA ASP A 184 -17.42 14.84 29.83
C ASP A 184 -16.60 14.04 30.86
N ILE A 185 -16.57 12.72 30.79
CA ILE A 185 -15.89 11.81 31.73
C ILE A 185 -14.49 11.46 31.22
N ASP A 186 -14.42 10.99 29.97
CA ASP A 186 -13.19 10.50 29.35
C ASP A 186 -12.99 11.18 27.99
N LEU A 187 -12.00 12.04 27.91
CA LEU A 187 -11.71 12.85 26.73
C LEU A 187 -10.82 12.07 25.76
N GLN A 188 -11.40 11.10 25.08
CA GLN A 188 -10.73 10.31 24.06
C GLN A 188 -10.69 11.05 22.70
N ARG A 189 -9.84 10.57 21.78
CA ARG A 189 -9.71 11.07 20.42
C ARG A 189 -11.10 11.18 19.72
N GLY A 190 -11.35 12.31 19.06
CA GLY A 190 -12.66 12.60 18.45
C GLY A 190 -13.78 12.94 19.42
N CYS A 191 -13.47 13.14 20.71
CA CYS A 191 -14.42 13.57 21.71
C CYS A 191 -14.20 15.02 22.15
N PHE A 192 -15.26 15.63 22.69
CA PHE A 192 -15.16 16.94 23.35
C PHE A 192 -15.84 16.91 24.71
N SER A 193 -15.35 17.72 25.63
CA SER A 193 -15.94 17.92 26.95
C SER A 193 -16.23 19.39 27.22
N VAL A 194 -17.24 19.65 28.05
CA VAL A 194 -17.67 21.03 28.39
C VAL A 194 -17.58 21.22 29.89
N LYS A 195 -16.79 22.19 30.33
CA LYS A 195 -16.63 22.55 31.75
C LYS A 195 -16.79 24.07 31.93
N GLY A 196 -17.96 24.50 32.40
CA GLY A 196 -18.27 25.93 32.49
C GLY A 196 -18.24 26.61 31.12
N ASP A 197 -17.43 27.65 30.98
CA ASP A 197 -17.26 28.41 29.74
C ASP A 197 -16.12 27.89 28.87
N THR A 198 -15.62 26.68 29.15
CA THR A 198 -14.51 26.06 28.43
C THR A 198 -14.94 24.79 27.74
N VAL A 199 -14.55 24.62 26.49
CA VAL A 199 -14.71 23.39 25.69
C VAL A 199 -13.32 22.86 25.38
N ASN A 200 -13.08 21.60 25.77
CA ASN A 200 -11.86 20.86 25.40
C ASN A 200 -12.21 19.85 24.30
N ILE A 201 -11.45 19.82 23.23
CA ILE A 201 -11.65 18.95 22.09
C ILE A 201 -10.40 18.09 21.89
N ALA A 202 -10.48 16.79 22.11
CA ALA A 202 -9.41 15.87 21.73
C ALA A 202 -9.46 15.67 20.23
N MET A 203 -8.47 16.23 19.54
CA MET A 203 -8.48 16.27 18.07
C MET A 203 -8.42 14.87 17.47
N ALA A 204 -9.18 14.66 16.39
CA ALA A 204 -9.24 13.34 15.74
C ALA A 204 -7.97 13.02 14.93
N TYR A 205 -7.19 14.02 14.56
CA TYR A 205 -6.02 13.95 13.65
C TYR A 205 -4.70 14.31 14.35
N SER A 206 -4.68 14.44 15.69
CA SER A 206 -3.46 14.78 16.44
C SER A 206 -3.54 14.30 17.89
N ASP A 207 -2.44 14.44 18.63
CA ASP A 207 -2.31 13.98 20.03
C ASP A 207 -2.55 15.09 21.06
N TYR A 208 -2.87 16.30 20.63
CA TYR A 208 -3.17 17.41 21.53
C TYR A 208 -4.67 17.62 21.69
N VAL A 209 -5.01 18.39 22.73
CA VAL A 209 -6.37 18.86 23.00
C VAL A 209 -6.46 20.34 22.66
N LEU A 210 -7.44 20.72 21.85
CA LEU A 210 -7.78 22.11 21.62
C LEU A 210 -8.71 22.61 22.71
N ARG A 211 -8.28 23.61 23.46
CA ARG A 211 -9.08 24.26 24.51
C ARG A 211 -9.57 25.61 23.99
N ILE A 212 -10.88 25.82 24.07
CA ILE A 212 -11.51 27.07 23.68
C ILE A 212 -12.28 27.60 24.87
N SER A 213 -12.04 28.85 25.28
CA SER A 213 -12.74 29.50 26.38
C SER A 213 -13.59 30.65 25.86
N TRP A 214 -14.76 30.81 26.47
CA TRP A 214 -15.71 31.89 26.14
C TRP A 214 -15.78 32.90 27.25
N TRP A 215 -15.96 34.18 26.86
CA TRP A 215 -16.42 35.23 27.73
C TRP A 215 -17.76 35.72 27.18
N ASP A 216 -18.86 35.38 27.86
CA ASP A 216 -20.22 35.56 27.36
C ASP A 216 -20.42 34.84 26.01
N ASP A 217 -20.75 35.55 24.94
CA ASP A 217 -20.93 35.02 23.58
C ASP A 217 -19.67 35.13 22.70
N GLU A 218 -18.52 35.55 23.26
CA GLU A 218 -17.29 35.82 22.52
C GLU A 218 -16.20 34.81 22.87
N ILE A 219 -15.46 34.30 21.86
CA ILE A 219 -14.31 33.43 22.05
C ILE A 219 -13.16 34.27 22.63
N ASP A 220 -12.80 34.03 23.89
CA ASP A 220 -11.73 34.70 24.60
C ASP A 220 -10.35 34.12 24.25
N SER A 221 -10.22 32.78 24.23
CA SER A 221 -8.95 32.17 23.93
C SER A 221 -9.12 30.85 23.14
N ILE A 222 -8.09 30.56 22.31
CA ILE A 222 -7.95 29.29 21.56
C ILE A 222 -6.54 28.79 21.87
N GLU A 223 -6.44 27.64 22.55
CA GLU A 223 -5.19 27.11 23.06
C GLU A 223 -5.02 25.64 22.72
N GLU A 224 -3.82 25.29 22.30
CA GLU A 224 -3.36 23.90 22.25
C GLU A 224 -2.83 23.51 23.64
N VAL A 225 -3.29 22.39 24.15
CA VAL A 225 -2.86 21.87 25.46
C VAL A 225 -2.41 20.41 25.29
N ASP A 226 -1.41 20.03 26.08
CA ASP A 226 -0.94 18.67 26.17
C ASP A 226 -2.05 17.75 26.71
N SER A 227 -2.31 16.63 26.06
CA SER A 227 -3.44 15.75 26.36
C SER A 227 -3.37 15.11 27.76
N LEU A 228 -2.17 14.91 28.32
CA LEU A 228 -1.96 14.28 29.61
C LEU A 228 -1.92 15.30 30.75
N THR A 229 -1.15 16.37 30.57
CA THR A 229 -0.92 17.36 31.63
C THR A 229 -1.89 18.54 31.59
N MET A 230 -2.63 18.68 30.48
CA MET A 230 -3.52 19.82 30.18
C MET A 230 -2.83 21.20 30.27
N ARG A 231 -1.50 21.20 30.14
CA ARG A 231 -0.73 22.46 30.12
C ARG A 231 -0.78 23.06 28.74
N ARG A 232 -0.90 24.39 28.68
CA ARG A 232 -0.86 25.16 27.46
C ARG A 232 0.50 25.01 26.79
N MET A 233 0.46 24.61 25.50
CA MET A 233 1.60 24.51 24.60
C MET A 233 1.70 25.73 23.71
N GLN A 234 0.58 26.11 23.05
CA GLN A 234 0.51 27.21 22.11
C GLN A 234 -0.86 27.92 22.18
N SER A 235 -0.93 29.15 21.71
CA SER A 235 -2.17 29.92 21.56
C SER A 235 -2.32 30.39 20.12
N PHE A 236 -3.56 30.47 19.65
CA PHE A 236 -3.90 30.82 18.28
C PHE A 236 -4.84 32.03 18.24
N GLU A 237 -4.70 32.89 17.24
CA GLU A 237 -5.66 33.95 16.92
C GLU A 237 -6.83 33.43 16.09
N GLU A 238 -6.58 32.42 15.25
CA GLU A 238 -7.57 31.72 14.44
C GLU A 238 -7.20 30.25 14.29
N TYR A 239 -8.20 29.39 14.18
CA TYR A 239 -8.01 27.96 14.08
C TYR A 239 -9.10 27.31 13.22
N ALA A 240 -8.75 26.24 12.49
CA ALA A 240 -9.65 25.42 11.71
C ALA A 240 -9.76 24.01 12.33
N ILE A 241 -10.96 23.59 12.71
CA ILE A 241 -11.24 22.27 13.27
C ILE A 241 -11.79 21.43 12.14
N TYR A 242 -11.07 20.35 11.80
CA TYR A 242 -11.47 19.39 10.78
C TYR A 242 -12.37 18.31 11.37
N PRO A 243 -13.24 17.67 10.55
CA PRO A 243 -14.13 16.59 11.00
C PRO A 243 -13.39 15.43 11.64
N ALA A 244 -14.08 14.74 12.55
CA ALA A 244 -13.51 13.60 13.27
C ALA A 244 -13.54 12.29 12.47
N ASN A 245 -14.09 12.29 11.25
CA ASN A 245 -14.16 11.12 10.37
C ASN A 245 -14.02 11.53 8.91
N LEU A 246 -13.47 10.63 8.07
CA LEU A 246 -13.32 10.84 6.62
C LEU A 246 -14.64 10.77 5.85
N PHE A 247 -15.71 10.22 6.43
CA PHE A 247 -17.03 10.12 5.85
C PHE A 247 -17.99 11.04 6.61
N VAL A 248 -18.15 12.25 6.12
CA VAL A 248 -19.09 13.23 6.71
C VAL A 248 -20.36 13.26 5.89
N THR A 249 -21.50 13.12 6.55
CA THR A 249 -22.83 13.21 5.93
C THR A 249 -23.73 14.10 6.77
N THR A 250 -24.58 14.89 6.11
CA THR A 250 -25.61 15.68 6.80
C THR A 250 -26.88 14.84 7.03
N ALA A 251 -27.73 15.24 7.98
CA ALA A 251 -29.01 14.61 8.20
C ALA A 251 -29.88 14.58 6.92
N GLU A 252 -29.88 15.68 6.15
CA GLU A 252 -30.60 15.80 4.88
C GLU A 252 -30.05 14.81 3.82
N GLN A 253 -28.73 14.67 3.74
CA GLN A 253 -28.11 13.69 2.85
C GLN A 253 -28.46 12.26 3.25
N THR A 254 -28.45 11.96 4.55
CA THR A 254 -28.83 10.65 5.07
C THR A 254 -30.28 10.32 4.75
N GLU A 255 -31.20 11.27 4.96
CA GLU A 255 -32.62 11.08 4.66
C GLU A 255 -32.86 10.84 3.17
N ARG A 256 -32.21 11.62 2.30
CA ARG A 256 -32.25 11.42 0.84
C ARG A 256 -31.67 10.07 0.44
N ALA A 257 -30.54 9.66 1.03
CA ALA A 257 -29.92 8.36 0.76
C ALA A 257 -30.87 7.20 1.11
N ILE A 258 -31.56 7.27 2.24
CA ILE A 258 -32.52 6.25 2.66
C ILE A 258 -33.66 6.13 1.64
N TYR A 259 -34.19 7.24 1.11
CA TYR A 259 -35.21 7.20 0.06
C TYR A 259 -34.71 6.51 -1.21
N GLN A 260 -33.50 6.82 -1.64
CA GLN A 260 -32.89 6.20 -2.82
C GLN A 260 -32.60 4.70 -2.62
N ILE A 261 -32.12 4.31 -1.43
CA ILE A 261 -31.94 2.91 -1.06
C ILE A 261 -33.25 2.15 -1.11
N GLN A 262 -34.35 2.72 -0.58
CA GLN A 262 -35.68 2.12 -0.59
C GLN A 262 -36.23 1.94 -2.01
N ASP A 263 -36.00 2.92 -2.89
CA ASP A 263 -36.43 2.87 -4.29
C ASP A 263 -35.69 1.77 -5.05
N ASP A 264 -34.33 1.71 -4.90
CA ASP A 264 -33.52 0.68 -5.54
C ASP A 264 -33.79 -0.72 -4.94
N LEU A 265 -34.07 -0.82 -3.64
CA LEU A 265 -34.54 -2.08 -3.02
C LEU A 265 -35.82 -2.58 -3.68
N THR A 266 -36.80 -1.70 -3.86
CA THR A 266 -38.09 -2.06 -4.49
C THR A 266 -37.89 -2.61 -5.89
N LYS A 267 -37.00 -1.95 -6.69
CA LYS A 267 -36.64 -2.40 -8.04
C LYS A 267 -35.94 -3.76 -8.02
N GLN A 268 -35.00 -3.96 -7.09
CA GLN A 268 -34.22 -5.19 -7.01
C GLN A 268 -35.07 -6.39 -6.53
N VAL A 269 -35.99 -6.17 -5.60
CA VAL A 269 -36.95 -7.20 -5.17
C VAL A 269 -37.85 -7.61 -6.34
N ALA A 270 -38.44 -6.63 -7.05
CA ALA A 270 -39.28 -6.89 -8.23
C ALA A 270 -38.48 -7.67 -9.31
N PHE A 271 -37.23 -7.33 -9.55
CA PHE A 271 -36.36 -8.05 -10.48
C PHE A 271 -36.20 -9.53 -10.08
N PHE A 272 -35.90 -9.82 -8.80
CA PHE A 272 -35.74 -11.21 -8.34
C PHE A 272 -37.06 -11.99 -8.38
N GLU A 273 -38.20 -11.35 -8.14
CA GLU A 273 -39.50 -11.96 -8.27
C GLU A 273 -39.83 -12.28 -9.75
N GLU A 274 -39.53 -11.38 -10.68
CA GLU A 274 -39.74 -11.55 -12.12
C GLU A 274 -38.95 -12.71 -12.70
N ILE A 275 -37.69 -12.89 -12.26
CA ILE A 275 -36.83 -14.04 -12.67
C ILE A 275 -37.17 -15.34 -11.93
N GLY A 276 -38.17 -15.32 -11.00
CA GLY A 276 -38.63 -16.50 -10.29
C GLY A 276 -37.74 -16.95 -9.13
N ASP A 277 -36.97 -16.06 -8.52
CA ASP A 277 -36.10 -16.37 -7.38
C ASP A 277 -36.54 -15.65 -6.09
N PRO A 278 -37.61 -16.15 -5.43
CA PRO A 278 -38.17 -15.51 -4.24
C PRO A 278 -37.20 -15.55 -3.03
N ILE A 279 -36.25 -16.49 -3.00
CA ILE A 279 -35.28 -16.59 -1.90
C ILE A 279 -34.35 -15.38 -1.93
N LYS A 280 -33.84 -15.01 -3.11
CA LYS A 280 -32.99 -13.82 -3.26
C LYS A 280 -33.78 -12.54 -3.00
N ALA A 281 -35.06 -12.48 -3.46
CA ALA A 281 -35.95 -11.35 -3.17
C ALA A 281 -36.12 -11.14 -1.67
N GLN A 282 -36.41 -12.20 -0.92
CA GLN A 282 -36.54 -12.14 0.53
C GLN A 282 -35.25 -11.74 1.22
N ARG A 283 -34.13 -12.35 0.84
CA ARG A 283 -32.81 -12.10 1.42
C ARG A 283 -32.39 -10.64 1.28
N ILE A 284 -32.48 -10.08 0.07
CA ILE A 284 -32.10 -8.67 -0.15
C ILE A 284 -33.03 -7.72 0.62
N LYS A 285 -34.32 -8.03 0.69
CA LYS A 285 -35.29 -7.23 1.41
C LYS A 285 -34.95 -7.17 2.90
N GLU A 286 -34.83 -8.32 3.55
CA GLU A 286 -34.51 -8.39 4.99
C GLU A 286 -33.17 -7.69 5.31
N ARG A 287 -32.15 -7.91 4.50
CA ARG A 287 -30.85 -7.30 4.72
C ARG A 287 -30.87 -5.78 4.60
N VAL A 288 -31.46 -5.25 3.55
CA VAL A 288 -31.47 -3.81 3.30
C VAL A 288 -32.41 -3.08 4.24
N GLU A 289 -33.55 -3.65 4.59
CA GLU A 289 -34.47 -3.09 5.58
C GLU A 289 -33.80 -2.97 6.96
N TYR A 290 -33.06 -4.01 7.38
CA TYR A 290 -32.28 -3.98 8.60
C TYR A 290 -31.15 -2.93 8.54
N ASP A 291 -30.39 -2.88 7.45
CA ASP A 291 -29.31 -1.89 7.27
C ASP A 291 -29.88 -0.45 7.32
N MET A 292 -31.06 -0.18 6.69
CA MET A 292 -31.72 1.13 6.74
C MET A 292 -32.19 1.51 8.15
N GLU A 293 -32.70 0.56 8.92
CA GLU A 293 -33.10 0.79 10.32
C GLU A 293 -31.89 1.17 11.16
N MET A 294 -30.77 0.44 11.01
CA MET A 294 -29.51 0.75 11.70
C MET A 294 -28.97 2.14 11.30
N ILE A 295 -29.06 2.51 10.03
CA ILE A 295 -28.62 3.86 9.57
C ILE A 295 -29.51 4.95 10.17
N LYS A 296 -30.84 4.73 10.29
CA LYS A 296 -31.77 5.71 10.89
C LYS A 296 -31.54 5.91 12.38
N GLU A 297 -31.34 4.82 13.11
CA GLU A 297 -31.25 4.85 14.57
C GLU A 297 -29.82 5.18 15.08
N LEU A 298 -28.79 4.64 14.42
CA LEU A 298 -27.41 4.73 14.87
C LEU A 298 -26.51 5.58 13.95
N GLY A 299 -27.01 5.98 12.79
CA GLY A 299 -26.21 6.69 11.78
C GLY A 299 -25.23 5.80 10.99
N HIS A 300 -25.17 4.49 11.26
CA HIS A 300 -24.29 3.56 10.56
C HIS A 300 -24.85 2.13 10.55
N CYS A 301 -24.35 1.30 9.63
CA CYS A 301 -24.60 -0.15 9.62
C CYS A 301 -23.33 -0.92 9.21
N ALA A 302 -23.32 -2.23 9.45
CA ALA A 302 -22.24 -3.09 8.96
C ALA A 302 -22.23 -3.13 7.42
N GLY A 303 -21.12 -2.67 6.82
CA GLY A 303 -21.01 -2.58 5.37
C GLY A 303 -21.65 -1.33 4.76
N ILE A 304 -21.78 -0.24 5.53
CA ILE A 304 -22.33 1.06 5.07
C ILE A 304 -21.64 1.57 3.79
N GLU A 305 -20.40 1.20 3.56
CA GLU A 305 -19.66 1.55 2.35
C GLU A 305 -20.34 1.04 1.07
N ASN A 306 -21.13 -0.04 1.13
CA ASN A 306 -21.89 -0.53 -0.02
C ASN A 306 -23.04 0.40 -0.43
N TYR A 307 -23.34 1.38 0.40
CA TYR A 307 -24.33 2.43 0.17
C TYR A 307 -23.69 3.81 -0.10
N SER A 308 -22.34 3.91 -0.18
CA SER A 308 -21.60 5.17 -0.30
C SER A 308 -22.11 6.07 -1.42
N ARG A 309 -22.48 5.49 -2.58
CA ARG A 309 -23.04 6.22 -3.74
C ARG A 309 -24.23 7.13 -3.38
N TYR A 310 -25.13 6.64 -2.51
CA TYR A 310 -26.31 7.40 -2.13
C TYR A 310 -25.99 8.57 -1.20
N PHE A 311 -25.01 8.39 -0.32
CA PHE A 311 -24.54 9.44 0.58
C PHE A 311 -23.75 10.52 -0.14
N ASP A 312 -22.89 10.12 -1.10
CA ASP A 312 -22.08 11.03 -1.90
C ASP A 312 -22.90 11.74 -3.00
N GLY A 313 -24.11 11.26 -3.31
CA GLY A 313 -24.95 11.78 -4.38
C GLY A 313 -24.42 11.46 -5.78
N ARG A 314 -23.58 10.43 -5.93
CA ARG A 314 -23.03 9.98 -7.21
C ARG A 314 -24.06 9.16 -8.00
N GLU A 315 -23.95 9.23 -9.33
CA GLU A 315 -24.70 8.37 -10.23
C GLU A 315 -24.10 6.95 -10.28
N ALA A 316 -24.91 5.99 -10.74
CA ALA A 316 -24.44 4.61 -10.92
C ALA A 316 -23.27 4.53 -11.91
N GLY A 317 -22.20 3.84 -11.53
CA GLY A 317 -20.99 3.69 -12.34
C GLY A 317 -19.99 4.85 -12.24
N GLN A 318 -20.36 5.97 -11.65
CA GLN A 318 -19.46 7.09 -11.41
C GLN A 318 -18.34 6.67 -10.44
N ARG A 319 -17.10 7.12 -10.70
CA ARG A 319 -15.96 6.80 -9.86
C ARG A 319 -16.15 7.34 -8.42
N PRO A 320 -15.67 6.64 -7.40
CA PRO A 320 -15.66 7.17 -6.04
C PRO A 320 -14.63 8.30 -5.90
N TYR A 321 -14.82 9.14 -4.90
CA TYR A 321 -13.78 10.03 -4.43
C TYR A 321 -12.68 9.23 -3.73
N CYS A 322 -11.45 9.66 -3.88
CA CYS A 322 -10.29 9.02 -3.27
C CYS A 322 -9.29 10.08 -2.75
N LEU A 323 -8.16 9.66 -2.19
CA LEU A 323 -7.17 10.61 -1.67
C LEU A 323 -6.70 11.64 -2.71
N LEU A 324 -6.60 11.23 -3.98
CA LEU A 324 -6.12 12.12 -5.05
C LEU A 324 -7.05 13.33 -5.27
N ASP A 325 -8.34 13.20 -4.97
CA ASP A 325 -9.32 14.30 -5.08
C ASP A 325 -9.11 15.42 -4.04
N PHE A 326 -8.30 15.19 -3.02
CA PHE A 326 -7.95 16.17 -1.99
C PHE A 326 -6.69 16.98 -2.32
N PHE A 327 -5.91 16.54 -3.30
CA PHE A 327 -4.78 17.30 -3.80
C PHE A 327 -5.26 18.50 -4.64
N PRO A 328 -4.52 19.61 -4.66
CA PRO A 328 -4.79 20.70 -5.61
C PRO A 328 -4.52 20.22 -7.05
N GLU A 329 -4.98 20.98 -8.04
CA GLU A 329 -4.76 20.63 -9.46
C GLU A 329 -3.26 20.49 -9.80
N ASP A 330 -2.40 21.32 -9.21
CA ASP A 330 -0.95 21.27 -9.44
C ASP A 330 -0.24 20.52 -8.31
N TYR A 331 -0.08 19.22 -8.49
CA TYR A 331 0.65 18.34 -7.58
C TYR A 331 1.52 17.34 -8.33
N LEU A 332 2.47 16.73 -7.62
CA LEU A 332 3.41 15.74 -8.14
C LEU A 332 3.09 14.36 -7.59
N ILE A 333 3.16 13.34 -8.44
CA ILE A 333 3.13 11.94 -8.00
C ILE A 333 4.52 11.33 -8.19
N VAL A 334 5.00 10.65 -7.17
CA VAL A 334 6.21 9.81 -7.21
C VAL A 334 5.77 8.37 -6.97
N ILE A 335 5.97 7.49 -7.92
CA ILE A 335 5.61 6.07 -7.79
C ILE A 335 6.89 5.27 -7.57
N ASP A 336 7.11 4.86 -6.31
CA ASP A 336 8.27 4.03 -5.96
C ASP A 336 8.03 2.56 -6.34
N GLU A 337 9.12 1.88 -6.76
CA GLU A 337 9.09 0.54 -7.33
C GLU A 337 7.94 0.38 -8.35
N SER A 338 7.86 1.34 -9.29
CA SER A 338 6.75 1.54 -10.22
C SER A 338 6.39 0.27 -11.02
N HIS A 339 7.39 -0.53 -11.39
CA HIS A 339 7.22 -1.81 -12.07
C HIS A 339 6.39 -2.84 -11.28
N VAL A 340 6.16 -2.62 -9.97
CA VAL A 340 5.26 -3.40 -9.11
C VAL A 340 3.99 -2.61 -8.78
N SER A 341 4.14 -1.32 -8.44
CA SER A 341 3.03 -0.47 -7.99
C SER A 341 1.99 -0.24 -9.09
N VAL A 342 2.43 0.01 -10.32
CA VAL A 342 1.52 0.26 -11.46
C VAL A 342 0.67 -0.97 -11.82
N PRO A 343 1.24 -2.18 -12.00
CA PRO A 343 0.45 -3.39 -12.18
C PRO A 343 -0.50 -3.70 -11.01
N GLN A 344 -0.10 -3.38 -9.77
CA GLN A 344 -0.95 -3.56 -8.61
C GLN A 344 -2.20 -2.68 -8.68
N ILE A 345 -2.05 -1.39 -8.99
CA ILE A 345 -3.18 -0.46 -9.17
C ILE A 345 -4.13 -0.98 -10.26
N SER A 346 -3.58 -1.40 -11.40
CA SER A 346 -4.37 -1.94 -12.51
C SER A 346 -5.19 -3.19 -12.12
N ALA A 347 -4.63 -4.01 -11.24
CA ALA A 347 -5.26 -5.27 -10.84
C ALA A 347 -6.37 -5.12 -9.77
N MET A 348 -6.36 -4.04 -8.97
CA MET A 348 -7.25 -3.89 -7.80
C MET A 348 -8.75 -3.91 -8.13
N TYR A 349 -9.15 -3.24 -9.20
CA TYR A 349 -10.57 -3.14 -9.57
C TYR A 349 -11.20 -4.50 -9.91
N GLY A 350 -10.49 -5.35 -10.66
CA GLY A 350 -11.03 -6.64 -11.13
C GLY A 350 -11.43 -7.57 -9.99
N GLY A 351 -10.58 -7.69 -8.96
CA GLY A 351 -10.85 -8.55 -7.82
C GLY A 351 -12.02 -8.08 -6.95
N ASP A 352 -12.09 -6.78 -6.68
CA ASP A 352 -13.22 -6.22 -5.93
C ASP A 352 -14.55 -6.45 -6.66
N ARG A 353 -14.58 -6.23 -7.97
CA ARG A 353 -15.77 -6.45 -8.79
C ARG A 353 -16.23 -7.91 -8.81
N ALA A 354 -15.32 -8.85 -9.01
CA ALA A 354 -15.66 -10.29 -9.05
C ALA A 354 -16.31 -10.77 -7.74
N ARG A 355 -15.76 -10.33 -6.60
CA ARG A 355 -16.31 -10.62 -5.28
C ARG A 355 -17.72 -10.04 -5.10
N LYS A 356 -17.92 -8.78 -5.45
CA LYS A 356 -19.21 -8.08 -5.31
C LYS A 356 -20.28 -8.62 -6.25
N GLN A 357 -19.88 -9.15 -7.41
CA GLN A 357 -20.79 -9.76 -8.34
C GLN A 357 -21.62 -10.87 -7.67
N ASN A 358 -20.95 -11.78 -6.96
CA ASN A 358 -21.65 -12.84 -6.23
C ASN A 358 -22.60 -12.28 -5.16
N LEU A 359 -22.17 -11.24 -4.41
CA LEU A 359 -23.01 -10.63 -3.39
C LEU A 359 -24.29 -10.00 -3.97
N VAL A 360 -24.22 -9.38 -5.13
CA VAL A 360 -25.36 -8.76 -5.80
C VAL A 360 -26.25 -9.82 -6.48
N GLU A 361 -25.66 -10.76 -7.24
CA GLU A 361 -26.41 -11.78 -7.96
C GLU A 361 -27.17 -12.74 -7.05
N TYR A 362 -26.67 -12.96 -5.83
CA TYR A 362 -27.31 -13.85 -4.85
C TYR A 362 -28.14 -13.11 -3.79
N GLY A 363 -28.38 -11.81 -3.95
CA GLY A 363 -29.28 -11.02 -3.13
C GLY A 363 -28.75 -10.67 -1.74
N PHE A 364 -27.42 -10.56 -1.55
CA PHE A 364 -26.83 -10.09 -0.30
C PHE A 364 -26.59 -8.57 -0.29
N ARG A 365 -26.38 -7.95 -1.47
CA ARG A 365 -26.17 -6.51 -1.60
C ARG A 365 -26.93 -5.94 -2.82
N LEU A 366 -27.29 -4.66 -2.72
CA LEU A 366 -27.83 -3.92 -3.86
C LEU A 366 -26.76 -3.68 -4.93
N PRO A 367 -27.13 -3.44 -6.20
CA PRO A 367 -26.21 -3.08 -7.27
C PRO A 367 -25.29 -1.88 -6.96
N ALA A 368 -25.72 -0.98 -6.07
CA ALA A 368 -24.91 0.13 -5.58
C ALA A 368 -23.58 -0.30 -4.94
N ALA A 369 -23.48 -1.54 -4.44
CA ALA A 369 -22.23 -2.08 -3.91
C ALA A 369 -21.10 -2.08 -4.94
N PHE A 370 -21.41 -2.15 -6.24
CA PHE A 370 -20.41 -2.03 -7.31
C PHE A 370 -19.73 -0.67 -7.38
N ASP A 371 -20.38 0.39 -6.87
CA ASP A 371 -19.88 1.75 -6.92
C ASP A 371 -18.97 2.12 -5.74
N ASN A 372 -18.91 1.26 -4.71
CA ASN A 372 -17.87 1.30 -3.68
C ASN A 372 -16.69 0.45 -4.12
N ARG A 373 -15.78 1.00 -4.85
CA ARG A 373 -14.69 0.28 -5.50
C ARG A 373 -13.40 1.09 -5.52
N PRO A 374 -12.23 0.47 -5.70
CA PRO A 374 -11.05 1.23 -6.07
C PRO A 374 -11.23 1.87 -7.45
N LEU A 375 -10.43 2.87 -7.75
CA LEU A 375 -10.37 3.44 -9.09
C LEU A 375 -10.02 2.35 -10.11
N ARG A 376 -10.55 2.49 -11.33
CA ARG A 376 -9.99 1.80 -12.48
C ARG A 376 -8.65 2.42 -12.83
N PHE A 377 -7.82 1.69 -13.56
CA PHE A 377 -6.50 2.20 -13.93
C PHE A 377 -6.60 3.48 -14.78
N GLU A 378 -7.53 3.52 -15.72
CA GLU A 378 -7.79 4.69 -16.57
C GLU A 378 -8.22 5.91 -15.73
N GLU A 379 -9.10 5.70 -14.74
CA GLU A 379 -9.56 6.75 -13.84
C GLU A 379 -8.42 7.27 -12.94
N PHE A 380 -7.52 6.40 -12.51
CA PHE A 380 -6.32 6.78 -11.78
C PHE A 380 -5.38 7.58 -12.68
N HIS A 381 -5.17 7.13 -13.92
CA HIS A 381 -4.29 7.78 -14.88
C HIS A 381 -4.79 9.18 -15.27
N GLU A 382 -6.11 9.37 -15.41
CA GLU A 382 -6.72 10.69 -15.67
C GLU A 382 -6.50 11.72 -14.55
N LEU A 383 -6.27 11.27 -13.31
CA LEU A 383 -5.96 12.14 -12.17
C LEU A 383 -4.47 12.52 -12.08
N ILE A 384 -3.61 11.91 -12.87
CA ILE A 384 -2.17 12.17 -12.88
C ILE A 384 -1.90 13.35 -13.82
N HIS A 385 -1.30 14.41 -13.28
CA HIS A 385 -0.85 15.55 -14.08
C HIS A 385 0.65 15.48 -14.35
N GLN A 386 1.44 15.17 -13.33
CA GLN A 386 2.88 14.93 -13.45
C GLN A 386 3.29 13.76 -12.57
N VAL A 387 4.06 12.83 -13.14
CA VAL A 387 4.52 11.64 -12.42
C VAL A 387 6.00 11.38 -12.65
N VAL A 388 6.68 10.96 -11.58
CA VAL A 388 8.02 10.38 -11.64
C VAL A 388 7.94 8.92 -11.23
N TYR A 389 8.18 8.04 -12.18
CA TYR A 389 8.31 6.61 -11.97
C TYR A 389 9.71 6.27 -11.48
N VAL A 390 9.82 5.69 -10.30
CA VAL A 390 11.10 5.33 -9.69
C VAL A 390 11.25 3.82 -9.66
N SER A 391 12.27 3.29 -10.30
CA SER A 391 12.51 1.84 -10.35
C SER A 391 13.96 1.50 -10.66
N ALA A 392 14.44 0.35 -10.18
CA ALA A 392 15.70 -0.24 -10.63
C ALA A 392 15.55 -1.01 -11.97
N THR A 393 14.31 -1.38 -12.32
CA THR A 393 13.95 -2.17 -13.51
C THR A 393 12.61 -1.69 -14.07
N PRO A 394 12.54 -0.49 -14.66
CA PRO A 394 11.30 0.07 -15.21
C PRO A 394 10.60 -0.91 -16.17
N ALA A 395 9.28 -0.91 -16.18
CA ALA A 395 8.48 -1.72 -17.09
C ALA A 395 8.22 -0.97 -18.40
N ASP A 396 7.65 -1.68 -19.39
CA ASP A 396 7.41 -1.12 -20.72
C ASP A 396 6.40 0.03 -20.67
N PHE A 397 5.44 -0.04 -19.72
CA PHE A 397 4.45 1.00 -19.51
C PHE A 397 5.12 2.34 -19.14
N GLU A 398 5.98 2.36 -18.10
CA GLU A 398 6.65 3.58 -17.66
C GLU A 398 7.57 4.16 -18.73
N LEU A 399 8.24 3.27 -19.48
CA LEU A 399 9.10 3.68 -20.59
C LEU A 399 8.31 4.29 -21.77
N GLN A 400 7.11 3.78 -22.04
CA GLN A 400 6.22 4.34 -23.07
C GLN A 400 5.67 5.69 -22.64
N GLU A 401 5.20 5.82 -21.40
CA GLU A 401 4.71 7.08 -20.83
C GLU A 401 5.76 8.20 -20.85
N ALA A 402 7.02 7.85 -20.57
CA ALA A 402 8.15 8.77 -20.61
C ALA A 402 8.81 8.91 -22.00
N GLU A 403 8.14 8.44 -23.07
CA GLU A 403 8.63 8.48 -24.45
C GLU A 403 10.04 7.90 -24.62
N GLY A 404 10.41 6.93 -23.79
CA GLY A 404 11.73 6.29 -23.76
C GLY A 404 12.84 7.12 -23.09
N VAL A 405 12.52 8.30 -22.54
CA VAL A 405 13.48 9.13 -21.81
C VAL A 405 13.66 8.60 -20.39
N VAL A 406 14.88 8.17 -20.08
CA VAL A 406 15.23 7.60 -18.77
C VAL A 406 16.36 8.40 -18.14
N VAL A 407 16.14 8.84 -16.91
CA VAL A 407 17.21 9.42 -16.07
C VAL A 407 17.87 8.30 -15.29
N GLU A 408 19.15 8.05 -15.56
CA GLU A 408 19.91 6.98 -14.90
C GLU A 408 20.60 7.47 -13.63
N GLN A 409 20.54 6.65 -12.58
CA GLN A 409 21.25 6.84 -11.31
C GLN A 409 21.87 5.52 -10.91
N LEU A 410 23.08 5.26 -11.40
CA LEU A 410 23.77 3.97 -11.31
C LEU A 410 24.85 3.97 -10.23
N ILE A 411 25.37 5.14 -9.85
CA ILE A 411 26.47 5.25 -8.89
C ILE A 411 25.96 5.11 -7.45
N ARG A 412 26.56 4.19 -6.71
CA ARG A 412 26.36 4.05 -5.25
C ARG A 412 27.41 4.88 -4.52
N PRO A 413 26.99 5.80 -3.64
CA PRO A 413 27.94 6.61 -2.84
C PRO A 413 28.90 5.77 -1.98
N THR A 414 28.51 4.56 -1.63
CA THR A 414 29.33 3.61 -0.85
C THR A 414 30.45 2.93 -1.66
N GLY A 415 30.47 3.12 -2.97
CA GLY A 415 31.39 2.46 -3.88
C GLY A 415 31.12 0.98 -4.15
N LEU A 416 30.04 0.41 -3.58
CA LEU A 416 29.70 -1.00 -3.76
C LEU A 416 29.38 -1.32 -5.22
N LEU A 417 29.98 -2.40 -5.71
CA LEU A 417 29.81 -2.87 -7.09
C LEU A 417 28.57 -3.76 -7.23
N ASP A 418 28.01 -3.80 -8.44
CA ASP A 418 27.09 -4.86 -8.79
C ASP A 418 27.81 -6.22 -8.75
N PRO A 419 27.11 -7.31 -8.33
CA PRO A 419 27.75 -8.61 -8.15
C PRO A 419 28.20 -9.20 -9.49
N GLU A 420 29.24 -10.02 -9.45
CA GLU A 420 29.60 -10.87 -10.58
C GLU A 420 28.57 -12.00 -10.74
N ILE A 421 28.14 -12.21 -11.99
CA ILE A 421 27.23 -13.30 -12.34
C ILE A 421 28.05 -14.44 -12.96
N ASP A 422 27.99 -15.59 -12.31
CA ASP A 422 28.62 -16.83 -12.74
C ASP A 422 27.53 -17.80 -13.24
N VAL A 423 27.66 -18.32 -14.45
CA VAL A 423 26.71 -19.28 -15.01
C VAL A 423 27.32 -20.66 -14.94
N ARG A 424 26.66 -21.58 -14.25
CA ARG A 424 27.10 -22.96 -14.06
C ARG A 424 26.08 -23.96 -14.58
N PRO A 425 26.50 -25.16 -15.01
CA PRO A 425 25.58 -26.18 -15.49
C PRO A 425 24.59 -26.62 -14.41
N SER A 426 23.37 -27.00 -14.81
CA SER A 426 22.34 -27.54 -13.90
C SER A 426 22.69 -28.93 -13.37
N GLU A 427 23.56 -29.69 -14.05
CA GLU A 427 24.06 -30.97 -13.58
C GLU A 427 24.87 -30.79 -12.29
N ASN A 428 24.52 -31.52 -11.24
CA ASN A 428 25.12 -31.46 -9.90
C ASN A 428 24.97 -30.06 -9.21
N GLN A 429 24.00 -29.26 -9.61
CA GLN A 429 23.77 -27.92 -9.05
C GLN A 429 23.61 -27.90 -7.52
N ILE A 430 23.05 -28.96 -6.92
CA ILE A 430 22.81 -29.02 -5.48
C ILE A 430 24.10 -29.26 -4.71
N ASP A 431 25.01 -30.11 -5.21
CA ASP A 431 26.30 -30.36 -4.57
C ASP A 431 27.21 -29.15 -4.68
N ASP A 432 27.27 -28.50 -5.84
CA ASP A 432 28.01 -27.24 -6.05
C ASP A 432 27.47 -26.11 -5.16
N LEU A 433 26.13 -26.01 -5.05
CA LEU A 433 25.48 -25.06 -4.15
C LEU A 433 25.84 -25.30 -2.69
N LEU A 434 25.88 -26.55 -2.25
CA LEU A 434 26.22 -26.91 -0.88
C LEU A 434 27.67 -26.47 -0.54
N ASP A 435 28.62 -26.69 -1.44
CA ASP A 435 30.00 -26.25 -1.26
C ASP A 435 30.14 -24.74 -1.15
N GLU A 436 29.40 -23.99 -1.98
CA GLU A 436 29.35 -22.52 -1.92
C GLU A 436 28.69 -22.04 -0.62
N ILE A 437 27.64 -22.68 -0.15
CA ILE A 437 26.98 -22.38 1.12
C ILE A 437 27.95 -22.57 2.28
N LEU A 438 28.62 -23.71 2.36
CA LEU A 438 29.57 -24.01 3.42
C LEU A 438 30.73 -22.99 3.44
N THR A 439 31.22 -22.61 2.26
CA THR A 439 32.26 -21.57 2.13
C THR A 439 31.80 -20.24 2.70
N ARG A 440 30.54 -19.81 2.46
CA ARG A 440 29.98 -18.53 2.93
C ARG A 440 29.64 -18.59 4.42
N SER A 441 29.02 -19.68 4.88
CA SER A 441 28.70 -19.89 6.28
C SER A 441 29.96 -19.83 7.19
N ASN A 442 31.06 -20.42 6.74
CA ASN A 442 32.36 -20.33 7.44
C ASN A 442 32.89 -18.87 7.57
N ARG A 443 32.45 -17.96 6.70
CA ARG A 443 32.80 -16.52 6.74
C ARG A 443 31.72 -15.70 7.47
N ASN A 444 30.72 -16.34 8.06
CA ASN A 444 29.56 -15.70 8.67
C ASN A 444 28.76 -14.81 7.70
N GLU A 445 28.75 -15.17 6.42
CA GLU A 445 27.96 -14.55 5.35
C GLU A 445 26.67 -15.32 5.13
N ARG A 446 25.67 -14.69 4.50
CA ARG A 446 24.34 -15.30 4.26
C ARG A 446 24.12 -15.58 2.78
N VAL A 447 23.29 -16.59 2.51
CA VAL A 447 22.99 -17.05 1.17
C VAL A 447 21.49 -17.02 0.91
N LEU A 448 21.09 -16.50 -0.25
CA LEU A 448 19.72 -16.60 -0.76
C LEU A 448 19.70 -17.60 -1.91
N VAL A 449 18.72 -18.49 -1.90
CA VAL A 449 18.52 -19.47 -2.98
C VAL A 449 17.11 -19.31 -3.54
N THR A 450 16.98 -19.15 -4.87
CA THR A 450 15.68 -19.05 -5.52
C THR A 450 15.36 -20.31 -6.32
N THR A 451 14.18 -20.86 -6.06
CA THR A 451 13.62 -22.04 -6.73
C THR A 451 12.42 -21.65 -7.60
N LEU A 452 11.89 -22.58 -8.41
CA LEU A 452 10.72 -22.35 -9.25
C LEU A 452 9.39 -22.68 -8.56
N THR A 453 9.42 -23.60 -7.60
CA THR A 453 8.19 -24.07 -6.92
C THR A 453 8.35 -24.11 -5.41
N LYS A 454 7.21 -24.01 -4.70
CA LYS A 454 7.15 -24.15 -3.24
C LYS A 454 7.75 -25.48 -2.77
N ARG A 455 7.35 -26.56 -3.43
CA ARG A 455 7.83 -27.92 -3.13
C ARG A 455 9.35 -28.04 -3.25
N MET A 456 9.95 -27.47 -4.31
CA MET A 456 11.41 -27.43 -4.43
C MET A 456 12.07 -26.64 -3.29
N ALA A 457 11.44 -25.55 -2.83
CA ALA A 457 11.99 -24.77 -1.71
C ALA A 457 11.97 -25.57 -0.41
N GLU A 458 10.90 -26.30 -0.14
CA GLU A 458 10.74 -27.14 1.04
C GLU A 458 11.72 -28.33 0.99
N GLU A 459 11.74 -29.09 -0.13
CA GLU A 459 12.63 -30.24 -0.32
C GLU A 459 14.12 -29.85 -0.24
N LEU A 460 14.50 -28.72 -0.85
CA LEU A 460 15.88 -28.23 -0.75
C LEU A 460 16.24 -27.82 0.68
N THR A 461 15.32 -27.19 1.40
CA THR A 461 15.56 -26.79 2.79
C THR A 461 15.75 -28.03 3.66
N GLU A 462 14.92 -29.07 3.50
CA GLU A 462 15.06 -30.33 4.21
C GLU A 462 16.40 -31.02 3.89
N PHE A 463 16.80 -31.04 2.62
CA PHE A 463 18.12 -31.56 2.21
C PHE A 463 19.27 -30.82 2.90
N LEU A 464 19.22 -29.46 2.94
CA LEU A 464 20.25 -28.63 3.59
C LEU A 464 20.30 -28.89 5.11
N LEU A 465 19.17 -28.99 5.77
CA LEU A 465 19.08 -29.32 7.20
C LEU A 465 19.69 -30.71 7.51
N ASN A 466 19.45 -31.69 6.65
CA ASN A 466 20.03 -33.03 6.78
C ASN A 466 21.56 -33.03 6.59
N HIS A 467 22.12 -32.00 5.95
CA HIS A 467 23.56 -31.77 5.80
C HIS A 467 24.13 -30.79 6.83
N ASN A 468 23.43 -30.55 7.95
CA ASN A 468 23.82 -29.66 9.04
C ASN A 468 23.97 -28.17 8.63
N VAL A 469 23.32 -27.73 7.56
CA VAL A 469 23.23 -26.32 7.17
C VAL A 469 22.03 -25.70 7.87
N ARG A 470 22.20 -24.55 8.52
CA ARG A 470 21.11 -23.80 9.15
C ARG A 470 20.30 -23.08 8.06
N ALA A 471 19.25 -23.71 7.58
CA ALA A 471 18.43 -23.23 6.49
C ALA A 471 16.96 -23.02 6.91
N ASN A 472 16.29 -22.11 6.25
CA ASN A 472 14.84 -21.96 6.33
C ASN A 472 14.28 -21.59 4.93
N TYR A 473 12.98 -21.64 4.76
CA TYR A 473 12.34 -21.28 3.49
C TYR A 473 11.25 -20.22 3.64
N ILE A 474 10.97 -19.51 2.54
CA ILE A 474 9.85 -18.56 2.43
C ILE A 474 9.12 -18.79 1.11
N HIS A 475 7.79 -18.96 1.18
CA HIS A 475 6.88 -18.94 0.03
C HIS A 475 5.53 -18.30 0.40
N SER A 476 4.58 -18.23 -0.54
CA SER A 476 3.30 -17.51 -0.36
C SER A 476 2.48 -17.94 0.86
N ASP A 477 2.63 -19.20 1.33
CA ASP A 477 1.82 -19.74 2.42
C ASP A 477 2.41 -19.43 3.81
N VAL A 478 3.64 -18.88 3.88
CA VAL A 478 4.23 -18.43 5.13
C VAL A 478 3.57 -17.10 5.54
N LYS A 479 3.06 -17.04 6.76
CA LYS A 479 2.39 -15.85 7.30
C LYS A 479 3.37 -14.66 7.36
N THR A 480 2.85 -13.45 7.21
CA THR A 480 3.68 -12.23 7.12
C THR A 480 4.54 -11.98 8.34
N LEU A 481 4.01 -12.18 9.53
CA LEU A 481 4.78 -12.03 10.77
C LEU A 481 5.93 -13.05 10.83
N ASP A 482 5.67 -14.29 10.41
CA ASP A 482 6.69 -15.33 10.35
C ASP A 482 7.75 -15.00 9.31
N ARG A 483 7.39 -14.39 8.16
CA ARG A 483 8.35 -13.91 7.16
C ARG A 483 9.28 -12.86 7.74
N VAL A 484 8.74 -11.85 8.43
CA VAL A 484 9.56 -10.80 9.06
C VAL A 484 10.52 -11.42 10.09
N LYS A 485 10.03 -12.38 10.88
CA LYS A 485 10.85 -13.11 11.85
C LYS A 485 11.96 -13.91 11.16
N ILE A 486 11.63 -14.72 10.14
CA ILE A 486 12.61 -15.53 9.38
C ILE A 486 13.69 -14.61 8.77
N MET A 487 13.32 -13.45 8.26
CA MET A 487 14.26 -12.50 7.68
C MET A 487 15.19 -11.90 8.75
N ASN A 488 14.66 -11.52 9.89
CA ASN A 488 15.48 -11.05 11.02
C ASN A 488 16.40 -12.16 11.54
N ASP A 489 15.91 -13.38 11.63
CA ASP A 489 16.67 -14.55 12.04
C ASP A 489 17.83 -14.85 11.07
N LEU A 490 17.64 -14.65 9.76
CA LEU A 490 18.71 -14.71 8.76
C LEU A 490 19.76 -13.64 9.01
N ARG A 491 19.34 -12.39 9.26
CA ARG A 491 20.26 -11.27 9.51
C ARG A 491 21.11 -11.47 10.77
N VAL A 492 20.49 -11.91 11.88
CA VAL A 492 21.21 -12.18 13.14
C VAL A 492 22.02 -13.48 13.09
N GLY A 493 21.83 -14.31 12.06
CA GLY A 493 22.61 -15.53 11.85
C GLY A 493 22.08 -16.78 12.55
N ILE A 494 20.79 -16.80 12.89
CA ILE A 494 20.11 -18.05 13.29
C ILE A 494 20.09 -19.01 12.10
N TYR A 495 19.87 -18.49 10.89
CA TYR A 495 20.00 -19.19 9.63
C TYR A 495 21.16 -18.67 8.81
N ASP A 496 21.80 -19.53 8.01
CA ASP A 496 22.83 -19.16 7.04
C ASP A 496 22.25 -19.05 5.64
N VAL A 497 21.18 -19.82 5.38
CA VAL A 497 20.55 -19.93 4.06
C VAL A 497 19.06 -19.67 4.16
N LEU A 498 18.56 -18.90 3.22
CA LEU A 498 17.14 -18.73 3.01
C LEU A 498 16.76 -19.18 1.59
N VAL A 499 15.87 -20.14 1.50
CA VAL A 499 15.38 -20.69 0.23
C VAL A 499 13.99 -20.14 -0.06
N GLY A 500 13.68 -19.78 -1.30
CA GLY A 500 12.32 -19.33 -1.63
C GLY A 500 12.03 -19.25 -3.11
N VAL A 501 10.72 -19.18 -3.42
CA VAL A 501 10.24 -19.09 -4.81
C VAL A 501 10.35 -17.68 -5.35
N ASN A 502 10.05 -16.69 -4.53
CA ASN A 502 10.01 -15.27 -4.92
C ASN A 502 10.44 -14.38 -3.75
N LEU A 503 11.68 -14.59 -3.30
CA LEU A 503 12.27 -13.86 -2.16
C LEU A 503 12.40 -12.34 -2.37
N LEU A 504 11.98 -11.80 -3.51
CA LEU A 504 12.52 -10.57 -4.05
C LEU A 504 11.55 -9.40 -4.11
N ARG A 505 10.28 -9.65 -3.91
CA ARG A 505 9.24 -8.61 -4.07
C ARG A 505 9.14 -7.64 -2.89
N GLU A 506 9.80 -7.91 -1.76
CA GLU A 506 9.48 -7.24 -0.49
C GLU A 506 10.51 -6.22 -0.02
N GLY A 507 11.19 -5.48 -0.88
CA GLY A 507 12.02 -4.32 -0.47
C GLY A 507 13.08 -4.58 0.61
N LEU A 508 13.47 -5.84 0.84
CA LEU A 508 14.30 -6.27 1.94
C LEU A 508 15.76 -5.87 1.71
N ASP A 509 16.30 -5.16 2.67
CA ASP A 509 17.67 -4.72 2.70
C ASP A 509 18.51 -5.70 3.55
N LEU A 510 19.25 -6.58 2.88
CA LEU A 510 20.05 -7.64 3.49
C LEU A 510 21.53 -7.48 3.17
N PRO A 511 22.24 -6.56 3.82
CA PRO A 511 23.67 -6.34 3.56
C PRO A 511 24.55 -7.54 3.94
N GLU A 512 24.04 -8.47 4.72
CA GLU A 512 24.73 -9.70 5.15
C GLU A 512 24.78 -10.78 4.04
N VAL A 513 23.95 -10.66 2.99
CA VAL A 513 23.87 -11.61 1.88
C VAL A 513 25.03 -11.38 0.91
N SER A 514 25.93 -12.36 0.81
CA SER A 514 27.07 -12.35 -0.12
C SER A 514 26.87 -13.24 -1.34
N LEU A 515 25.92 -14.21 -1.29
CA LEU A 515 25.63 -15.09 -2.41
C LEU A 515 24.14 -15.15 -2.68
N VAL A 516 23.78 -15.00 -3.96
CA VAL A 516 22.46 -15.30 -4.48
C VAL A 516 22.59 -16.43 -5.51
N ALA A 517 21.96 -17.56 -5.24
CA ALA A 517 21.91 -18.71 -6.14
C ALA A 517 20.53 -18.82 -6.81
N ILE A 518 20.51 -18.94 -8.12
CA ILE A 518 19.30 -19.05 -8.93
C ILE A 518 19.31 -20.41 -9.59
N LEU A 519 18.48 -21.34 -9.08
CA LEU A 519 18.34 -22.67 -9.66
C LEU A 519 17.47 -22.60 -10.91
N ASP A 520 17.74 -23.44 -11.89
CA ASP A 520 16.97 -23.53 -13.15
C ASP A 520 16.76 -22.15 -13.79
N ALA A 521 17.82 -21.37 -13.92
CA ALA A 521 17.74 -20.00 -14.41
C ALA A 521 17.34 -19.90 -15.90
N ASP A 522 17.50 -20.97 -16.65
CA ASP A 522 17.12 -21.12 -18.07
C ASP A 522 15.65 -21.49 -18.31
N LYS A 523 14.89 -21.76 -17.27
CA LYS A 523 13.45 -22.06 -17.39
C LYS A 523 12.68 -20.73 -17.50
N GLU A 524 12.59 -20.22 -18.75
CA GLU A 524 11.92 -18.96 -19.01
C GLU A 524 10.49 -18.92 -18.47
N GLY A 525 10.13 -17.78 -17.87
CA GLY A 525 8.83 -17.55 -17.28
C GLY A 525 8.86 -16.28 -16.40
N PHE A 526 7.75 -16.01 -15.74
CA PHE A 526 7.60 -14.81 -14.90
C PHE A 526 8.71 -14.68 -13.83
N LEU A 527 9.11 -15.82 -13.19
CA LEU A 527 10.14 -15.86 -12.15
C LEU A 527 11.58 -15.77 -12.70
N ARG A 528 11.77 -15.94 -14.00
CA ARG A 528 13.07 -15.92 -14.69
C ARG A 528 13.09 -14.90 -15.83
N SER A 529 12.18 -13.93 -15.80
CA SER A 529 12.23 -12.78 -16.70
C SER A 529 13.46 -11.92 -16.40
N HIS A 530 13.92 -11.15 -17.38
CA HIS A 530 15.04 -10.20 -17.21
C HIS A 530 14.88 -9.32 -15.95
N ARG A 531 13.69 -8.77 -15.71
CA ARG A 531 13.41 -7.94 -14.52
C ARG A 531 13.58 -8.73 -13.23
N SER A 532 13.00 -9.92 -13.16
CA SER A 532 13.10 -10.80 -11.99
C SER A 532 14.54 -11.20 -11.70
N LEU A 533 15.29 -11.60 -12.73
CA LEU A 533 16.71 -11.98 -12.58
C LEU A 533 17.57 -10.79 -12.13
N THR A 534 17.36 -9.59 -12.70
CA THR A 534 18.10 -8.39 -12.32
C THR A 534 17.83 -7.96 -10.87
N GLN A 535 16.58 -8.03 -10.43
CA GLN A 535 16.23 -7.75 -9.03
C GLN A 535 16.83 -8.75 -8.06
N THR A 536 16.81 -10.03 -8.45
CA THR A 536 17.42 -11.12 -7.69
C THR A 536 18.91 -10.89 -7.54
N ALA A 537 19.62 -10.65 -8.64
CA ALA A 537 21.03 -10.36 -8.64
C ALA A 537 21.36 -9.14 -7.77
N GLY A 538 20.55 -8.10 -7.84
CA GLY A 538 20.71 -6.87 -7.07
C GLY A 538 20.67 -7.05 -5.54
N ARG A 539 20.17 -8.19 -5.02
CA ARG A 539 20.20 -8.48 -3.57
C ARG A 539 21.61 -8.71 -3.05
N ALA A 540 22.52 -9.25 -3.85
CA ALA A 540 23.93 -9.40 -3.48
C ALA A 540 24.74 -8.09 -3.64
N ALA A 541 24.19 -7.04 -4.26
CA ALA A 541 24.91 -5.80 -4.55
C ALA A 541 25.18 -4.92 -3.30
N ARG A 542 24.73 -5.32 -2.12
CA ARG A 542 24.98 -4.61 -0.86
C ARG A 542 26.12 -5.19 -0.03
N ASN A 543 26.69 -6.28 -0.51
CA ASN A 543 27.83 -6.94 0.12
C ASN A 543 29.09 -6.73 -0.73
N VAL A 544 30.23 -6.43 -0.10
CA VAL A 544 31.50 -6.27 -0.80
C VAL A 544 31.91 -7.56 -1.54
N ASN A 545 31.55 -8.73 -0.97
CA ASN A 545 31.83 -10.05 -1.53
C ASN A 545 30.64 -10.59 -2.36
N GLY A 546 29.75 -9.67 -2.82
CA GLY A 546 28.53 -10.05 -3.53
C GLY A 546 28.80 -10.85 -4.80
N LYS A 547 28.18 -12.04 -4.90
CA LYS A 547 28.24 -12.94 -6.06
C LYS A 547 26.86 -13.50 -6.39
N VAL A 548 26.60 -13.73 -7.66
CA VAL A 548 25.39 -14.42 -8.15
C VAL A 548 25.82 -15.67 -8.92
N ILE A 549 25.19 -16.80 -8.66
CA ILE A 549 25.34 -18.01 -9.43
C ILE A 549 23.99 -18.31 -10.09
N MET A 550 24.01 -18.46 -11.41
CA MET A 550 22.86 -18.91 -12.21
C MET A 550 23.15 -20.33 -12.69
N TYR A 551 22.38 -21.30 -12.20
CA TYR A 551 22.45 -22.67 -12.68
C TYR A 551 21.56 -22.82 -13.91
N ALA A 552 22.16 -23.13 -15.05
CA ALA A 552 21.50 -23.19 -16.35
C ALA A 552 22.31 -24.02 -17.35
N ASP A 553 21.63 -24.77 -18.19
CA ASP A 553 22.25 -25.53 -19.29
C ASP A 553 22.37 -24.70 -20.58
N SER A 554 21.59 -23.61 -20.67
CA SER A 554 21.66 -22.67 -21.79
C SER A 554 21.42 -21.24 -21.30
N ILE A 555 22.05 -20.27 -21.96
CA ILE A 555 21.86 -18.85 -21.65
C ILE A 555 20.65 -18.35 -22.45
N THR A 556 19.57 -18.02 -21.74
CA THR A 556 18.38 -17.46 -22.32
C THR A 556 18.54 -15.95 -22.61
N GLU A 557 17.59 -15.37 -23.38
CA GLU A 557 17.60 -13.92 -23.69
C GLU A 557 17.47 -13.08 -22.40
N SER A 558 16.64 -13.52 -21.45
CA SER A 558 16.47 -12.88 -20.16
C SER A 558 17.75 -12.91 -19.32
N MET A 559 18.46 -14.04 -19.29
CA MET A 559 19.75 -14.16 -18.63
C MET A 559 20.81 -13.27 -19.28
N ARG A 560 20.91 -13.30 -20.61
CA ARG A 560 21.88 -12.50 -21.37
C ARG A 560 21.73 -11.02 -21.07
N LYS A 561 20.50 -10.47 -21.15
CA LYS A 561 20.22 -9.07 -20.80
C LYS A 561 20.60 -8.74 -19.37
N THR A 562 20.33 -9.63 -18.41
CA THR A 562 20.68 -9.44 -17.01
C THR A 562 22.19 -9.41 -16.81
N ILE A 563 22.93 -10.31 -17.43
CA ILE A 563 24.40 -10.41 -17.34
C ILE A 563 25.04 -9.15 -17.95
N GLU A 564 24.63 -8.77 -19.16
CA GLU A 564 25.13 -7.58 -19.86
C GLU A 564 24.88 -6.30 -19.06
N GLU A 565 23.66 -6.10 -18.55
CA GLU A 565 23.30 -4.90 -17.77
C GLU A 565 24.04 -4.84 -16.43
N THR A 566 24.15 -5.98 -15.73
CA THR A 566 24.88 -6.04 -14.46
C THR A 566 26.37 -5.75 -14.67
N ALA A 567 26.98 -6.28 -15.74
CA ALA A 567 28.36 -6.00 -16.11
C ALA A 567 28.57 -4.53 -16.50
N ARG A 568 27.64 -3.93 -17.24
CA ARG A 568 27.63 -2.50 -17.59
C ARG A 568 27.64 -1.63 -16.32
N ARG A 569 26.70 -1.88 -15.40
CA ARG A 569 26.58 -1.15 -14.13
C ARG A 569 27.85 -1.29 -13.29
N ARG A 570 28.38 -2.51 -13.19
CA ARG A 570 29.62 -2.79 -12.47
C ARG A 570 30.82 -2.02 -13.04
N SER A 571 30.97 -1.97 -14.37
CA SER A 571 32.08 -1.24 -15.02
C SER A 571 31.97 0.27 -14.81
N ILE A 572 30.77 0.85 -14.86
CA ILE A 572 30.54 2.28 -14.60
C ILE A 572 30.92 2.61 -13.15
N GLN A 573 30.46 1.81 -12.17
CA GLN A 573 30.78 2.03 -10.76
C GLN A 573 32.28 1.89 -10.50
N LEU A 574 32.93 0.90 -11.12
CA LEU A 574 34.37 0.64 -10.93
C LEU A 574 35.20 1.83 -11.44
N LYS A 575 34.88 2.33 -12.63
CA LYS A 575 35.52 3.52 -13.20
C LYS A 575 35.34 4.74 -12.29
N TYR A 576 34.12 4.96 -11.80
CA TYR A 576 33.85 6.05 -10.86
C TYR A 576 34.67 5.93 -9.57
N ASN A 577 34.76 4.71 -9.00
CA ASN A 577 35.56 4.46 -7.81
C ASN A 577 37.03 4.77 -8.03
N GLU A 578 37.60 4.37 -9.17
CA GLU A 578 39.01 4.64 -9.55
C GLU A 578 39.26 6.14 -9.71
N GLU A 579 38.36 6.85 -10.42
CA GLU A 579 38.48 8.31 -10.66
C GLU A 579 38.41 9.13 -9.37
N HIS A 580 37.64 8.66 -8.37
CA HIS A 580 37.38 9.38 -7.11
C HIS A 580 38.15 8.79 -5.91
N GLY A 581 38.94 7.74 -6.11
CA GLY A 581 39.69 7.08 -5.04
C GLY A 581 38.79 6.45 -3.96
N ILE A 582 37.62 5.95 -4.35
CA ILE A 582 36.65 5.35 -3.44
C ILE A 582 36.92 3.86 -3.27
N THR A 583 37.07 3.41 -2.03
CA THR A 583 37.14 1.99 -1.70
C THR A 583 35.75 1.52 -1.28
N PRO A 584 35.22 0.44 -1.88
CA PRO A 584 33.89 -0.11 -1.50
C PRO A 584 33.83 -0.43 0.00
N GLN A 585 32.79 0.04 0.66
CA GLN A 585 32.61 -0.16 2.10
C GLN A 585 31.33 -0.95 2.36
N GLN A 586 31.45 -1.96 3.24
CA GLN A 586 30.30 -2.74 3.69
C GLN A 586 29.30 -1.86 4.43
N ILE A 587 28.02 -1.97 4.08
CA ILE A 587 26.94 -1.31 4.81
C ILE A 587 26.67 -2.11 6.09
N VAL A 588 26.78 -1.44 7.23
CA VAL A 588 26.37 -1.99 8.52
C VAL A 588 25.10 -1.26 8.95
N LYS A 589 24.00 -1.97 9.07
CA LYS A 589 22.74 -1.42 9.59
C LYS A 589 22.46 -2.03 10.96
N ASP A 590 22.11 -1.18 11.92
CA ASP A 590 21.59 -1.63 13.21
C ASP A 590 20.33 -2.47 12.98
N ILE A 591 20.30 -3.65 13.61
CA ILE A 591 19.13 -4.53 13.58
C ILE A 591 18.12 -3.95 14.57
N LYS A 592 17.35 -2.97 14.13
CA LYS A 592 16.18 -2.51 14.92
C LYS A 592 15.07 -3.54 14.73
N SER A 593 14.55 -4.06 15.84
CA SER A 593 13.32 -4.88 15.80
C SER A 593 12.19 -4.03 15.24
N ILE A 594 11.65 -4.42 14.09
CA ILE A 594 10.48 -3.78 13.47
C ILE A 594 9.19 -4.21 14.20
N LEU A 595 9.30 -5.21 15.08
CA LEU A 595 8.19 -5.66 15.91
C LEU A 595 8.28 -4.95 17.27
N PRO A 596 7.15 -4.44 17.83
CA PRO A 596 7.09 -4.05 19.23
C PRO A 596 7.56 -5.25 20.06
N THR A 597 8.57 -5.06 20.88
CA THR A 597 9.04 -6.10 21.80
C THR A 597 7.91 -6.41 22.77
N GLU A 598 7.54 -7.68 22.90
CA GLU A 598 6.52 -8.23 23.83
C GLU A 598 6.69 -7.81 25.32
N LYS A 599 7.55 -6.86 25.63
CA LYS A 599 7.81 -6.38 26.98
C LYS A 599 6.94 -5.21 27.44
N GLU A 600 6.24 -4.53 26.54
CA GLU A 600 5.35 -3.41 26.93
C GLU A 600 3.87 -3.82 27.04
N ASP A 601 3.44 -4.92 26.42
CA ASP A 601 2.05 -5.41 26.51
C ASP A 601 1.76 -6.36 27.69
N ALA A 602 2.77 -6.72 28.48
CA ALA A 602 2.59 -7.66 29.61
C ALA A 602 1.91 -7.03 30.85
N MET A 603 1.50 -5.76 30.80
CA MET A 603 0.89 -5.09 31.96
C MET A 603 -0.61 -4.75 31.81
N GLN A 604 -1.27 -5.13 30.72
CA GLN A 604 -2.69 -4.80 30.52
C GLN A 604 -3.57 -5.89 29.93
N THR A 605 -3.36 -7.18 30.25
CA THR A 605 -4.44 -8.15 29.98
C THR A 605 -4.52 -9.22 31.05
N VAL A 606 -5.31 -8.91 32.07
CA VAL A 606 -5.98 -9.95 32.87
C VAL A 606 -7.37 -10.16 32.25
N GLY A 607 -7.56 -11.30 31.62
CA GLY A 607 -8.86 -11.92 31.36
C GLY A 607 -9.44 -11.74 29.96
N THR A 608 -9.16 -12.65 29.06
CA THR A 608 -10.14 -13.59 28.46
C THR A 608 -9.45 -14.45 27.39
N ASN A 609 -9.47 -15.75 27.61
CA ASN A 609 -9.07 -16.76 26.65
C ASN A 609 -9.95 -16.73 25.39
N ARG A 610 -9.39 -16.30 24.28
CA ARG A 610 -9.74 -16.77 22.93
C ARG A 610 -8.51 -16.65 22.04
N GLN A 611 -7.77 -17.74 21.87
CA GLN A 611 -6.79 -17.91 20.83
C GLN A 611 -7.53 -18.02 19.49
N THR A 612 -7.75 -16.90 18.84
CA THR A 612 -7.95 -16.83 17.38
C THR A 612 -6.70 -16.18 16.80
N ALA A 613 -5.94 -16.94 16.04
CA ALA A 613 -4.78 -16.42 15.33
C ALA A 613 -5.24 -15.27 14.42
N ALA A 614 -5.01 -14.03 14.84
CA ALA A 614 -5.30 -12.84 14.04
C ALA A 614 -4.41 -12.88 12.79
N GLN A 615 -5.04 -12.97 11.61
CA GLN A 615 -4.36 -12.79 10.34
C GLN A 615 -4.19 -11.29 10.13
N VAL A 616 -2.96 -10.81 10.10
CA VAL A 616 -2.66 -9.39 9.78
C VAL A 616 -3.11 -9.10 8.35
N TYR A 617 -3.90 -8.06 8.16
CA TYR A 617 -4.30 -7.60 6.82
C TYR A 617 -3.09 -7.06 6.06
N LEU A 618 -2.87 -7.61 4.88
CA LEU A 618 -1.94 -7.10 3.89
C LEU A 618 -2.74 -6.61 2.69
N GLU A 619 -2.33 -5.46 2.18
CA GLU A 619 -2.85 -4.98 0.90
C GLU A 619 -2.54 -6.01 -0.19
N PRO A 620 -3.49 -6.32 -1.09
CA PRO A 620 -3.27 -7.30 -2.15
C PRO A 620 -2.10 -6.87 -3.05
N GLU A 621 -1.12 -7.74 -3.23
CA GLU A 621 0.01 -7.50 -4.13
C GLU A 621 -0.38 -7.71 -5.59
N ALA A 622 0.33 -7.04 -6.52
CA ALA A 622 0.16 -7.27 -7.94
C ALA A 622 0.43 -8.74 -8.29
N GLY A 623 -0.59 -9.44 -8.74
CA GLY A 623 -0.55 -10.89 -8.99
C GLY A 623 -1.24 -11.72 -7.91
N ALA A 624 -1.70 -11.13 -6.81
CA ALA A 624 -2.38 -11.81 -5.72
C ALA A 624 -3.89 -12.02 -5.96
N PHE A 625 -4.42 -11.77 -7.17
CA PHE A 625 -5.82 -12.08 -7.47
C PHE A 625 -6.12 -13.58 -7.41
N ALA A 626 -5.16 -14.41 -7.82
CA ALA A 626 -5.25 -15.85 -7.61
C ALA A 626 -4.96 -16.27 -6.16
N ALA A 627 -4.52 -15.34 -5.32
CA ALA A 627 -4.34 -15.49 -3.87
C ALA A 627 -5.44 -14.79 -3.06
N ASP A 628 -6.52 -14.34 -3.70
CA ASP A 628 -7.74 -13.98 -2.97
C ASP A 628 -8.10 -15.15 -2.05
N PRO A 629 -8.30 -14.92 -0.74
CA PRO A 629 -8.70 -15.98 0.20
C PRO A 629 -9.88 -16.81 -0.30
N ILE A 630 -10.74 -16.24 -1.15
CA ILE A 630 -11.87 -16.90 -1.78
C ILE A 630 -11.40 -17.93 -2.82
N VAL A 631 -10.47 -17.56 -3.70
CA VAL A 631 -9.94 -18.43 -4.74
C VAL A 631 -9.13 -19.59 -4.13
N LEU A 632 -8.43 -19.33 -3.03
CA LEU A 632 -7.71 -20.36 -2.28
C LEU A 632 -8.64 -21.38 -1.60
N GLN A 633 -9.86 -21.01 -1.27
CA GLN A 633 -10.86 -21.89 -0.65
C GLN A 633 -11.77 -22.59 -1.69
N MET A 634 -11.80 -22.13 -2.95
CA MET A 634 -12.58 -22.76 -4.02
C MET A 634 -12.20 -24.22 -4.21
N THR A 635 -13.19 -25.10 -4.35
CA THR A 635 -12.96 -26.50 -4.73
C THR A 635 -12.65 -26.60 -6.23
N ARG A 636 -12.10 -27.74 -6.67
CA ARG A 636 -11.76 -27.96 -8.08
C ARG A 636 -12.92 -27.72 -9.06
N PRO A 637 -14.18 -28.19 -8.82
CA PRO A 637 -15.31 -27.90 -9.67
C PRO A 637 -15.68 -26.42 -9.75
N GLU A 638 -15.38 -25.66 -8.71
CA GLU A 638 -15.65 -24.22 -8.63
C GLU A 638 -14.66 -23.41 -9.45
N LEU A 639 -13.39 -23.77 -9.36
CA LEU A 639 -12.34 -23.20 -10.20
C LEU A 639 -12.63 -23.46 -11.69
N GLU A 640 -13.05 -24.68 -12.05
CA GLU A 640 -13.43 -25.02 -13.43
C GLU A 640 -14.61 -24.17 -13.93
N ARG A 641 -15.64 -23.94 -13.10
CA ARG A 641 -16.77 -23.06 -13.44
C ARG A 641 -16.34 -21.58 -13.54
N SER A 642 -15.50 -21.12 -12.63
CA SER A 642 -14.98 -19.76 -12.65
C SER A 642 -14.17 -19.51 -13.93
N ILE A 643 -13.33 -20.45 -14.33
CA ILE A 643 -12.59 -20.41 -15.59
C ILE A 643 -13.53 -20.33 -16.80
N GLU A 644 -14.58 -21.16 -16.82
CA GLU A 644 -15.54 -21.19 -17.94
C GLU A 644 -16.32 -19.86 -18.03
N ASN A 645 -16.74 -19.30 -16.91
CA ASN A 645 -17.41 -18.01 -16.87
C ASN A 645 -16.50 -16.87 -17.31
N THR A 646 -15.25 -16.84 -16.83
CA THR A 646 -14.27 -15.83 -17.23
C THR A 646 -13.92 -15.93 -18.71
N LYS A 647 -13.89 -17.17 -19.29
CA LYS A 647 -13.73 -17.39 -20.75
C LYS A 647 -14.90 -16.76 -21.52
N LYS A 648 -16.14 -16.94 -21.08
CA LYS A 648 -17.30 -16.31 -21.71
C LYS A 648 -17.23 -14.78 -21.67
N MET A 649 -16.83 -14.22 -20.52
CA MET A 649 -16.66 -12.76 -20.36
C MET A 649 -15.54 -12.22 -21.25
N MET A 650 -14.43 -12.95 -21.40
CA MET A 650 -13.34 -12.62 -22.32
C MET A 650 -13.83 -12.58 -23.76
N GLU A 651 -14.60 -13.60 -24.18
CA GLU A 651 -15.16 -13.65 -25.55
C GLU A 651 -16.16 -12.54 -25.80
N GLU A 652 -16.99 -12.18 -24.83
CA GLU A 652 -17.92 -11.05 -24.93
C GLU A 652 -17.20 -9.71 -25.05
N ALA A 653 -16.14 -9.49 -24.25
CA ALA A 653 -15.31 -8.30 -24.34
C ALA A 653 -14.61 -8.22 -25.70
N ALA A 654 -14.07 -9.33 -26.20
CA ALA A 654 -13.46 -9.40 -27.53
C ALA A 654 -14.47 -9.11 -28.65
N ARG A 655 -15.72 -9.60 -28.57
CA ARG A 655 -16.80 -9.28 -29.52
C ARG A 655 -17.19 -7.81 -29.51
N LYS A 656 -17.08 -7.14 -28.35
CA LYS A 656 -17.33 -5.71 -28.19
C LYS A 656 -16.11 -4.85 -28.58
N LEU A 657 -15.02 -5.48 -29.07
CA LEU A 657 -13.72 -4.86 -29.40
C LEU A 657 -13.04 -4.19 -28.20
N ASP A 658 -13.42 -4.57 -26.99
CA ASP A 658 -12.74 -4.15 -25.74
C ASP A 658 -11.56 -5.09 -25.48
N PHE A 659 -10.47 -4.87 -26.21
CA PHE A 659 -9.28 -5.71 -26.15
C PHE A 659 -8.54 -5.60 -24.80
N ILE A 660 -8.68 -4.47 -24.08
CA ILE A 660 -8.08 -4.28 -22.76
C ILE A 660 -8.78 -5.17 -21.74
N GLN A 661 -10.11 -5.15 -21.72
CA GLN A 661 -10.89 -5.99 -20.83
C GLN A 661 -10.76 -7.48 -21.20
N ALA A 662 -10.68 -7.81 -22.47
CA ALA A 662 -10.42 -9.18 -22.93
C ALA A 662 -9.04 -9.69 -22.49
N ALA A 663 -8.01 -8.84 -22.51
CA ALA A 663 -6.67 -9.19 -22.02
C ALA A 663 -6.66 -9.41 -20.49
N GLN A 664 -7.40 -8.61 -19.72
CA GLN A 664 -7.54 -8.79 -18.27
C GLN A 664 -8.20 -10.12 -17.92
N TYR A 665 -9.30 -10.47 -18.62
CA TYR A 665 -9.95 -11.78 -18.44
C TYR A 665 -9.07 -12.95 -18.85
N ARG A 666 -8.27 -12.82 -19.90
CA ARG A 666 -7.28 -13.83 -20.30
C ARG A 666 -6.26 -14.06 -19.17
N ASP A 667 -5.73 -12.99 -18.61
CA ASP A 667 -4.73 -13.08 -17.54
C ASP A 667 -5.33 -13.68 -16.26
N GLU A 668 -6.61 -13.41 -16.00
CA GLU A 668 -7.37 -14.05 -14.90
C GLU A 668 -7.58 -15.54 -15.14
N ILE A 669 -7.94 -15.95 -16.36
CA ILE A 669 -8.07 -17.36 -16.73
C ILE A 669 -6.75 -18.11 -16.45
N VAL A 670 -5.63 -17.58 -16.90
CA VAL A 670 -4.31 -18.18 -16.66
C VAL A 670 -4.02 -18.36 -15.16
N ARG A 671 -4.47 -17.42 -14.33
CA ARG A 671 -4.31 -17.49 -12.87
C ARG A 671 -5.19 -18.57 -12.24
N LEU A 672 -6.46 -18.64 -12.65
CA LEU A 672 -7.41 -19.64 -12.16
C LEU A 672 -7.02 -21.06 -12.62
N GLU A 673 -6.54 -21.23 -13.88
CA GLU A 673 -6.02 -22.50 -14.40
C GLU A 673 -4.81 -22.96 -13.60
N LYS A 674 -3.92 -22.05 -13.23
CA LYS A 674 -2.77 -22.34 -12.38
C LYS A 674 -3.16 -22.75 -10.94
N GLN A 675 -4.23 -22.17 -10.39
CA GLN A 675 -4.79 -22.60 -9.11
C GLN A 675 -5.47 -23.97 -9.21
N LEU A 676 -6.10 -24.27 -10.35
CA LEU A 676 -6.70 -25.57 -10.61
C LEU A 676 -5.65 -26.69 -10.71
N GLU A 677 -4.47 -26.39 -11.25
CA GLU A 677 -3.34 -27.34 -11.30
C GLU A 677 -2.74 -27.61 -9.93
N LEU A 678 -2.87 -26.68 -8.99
CA LEU A 678 -2.35 -26.79 -7.62
C LEU A 678 -3.29 -27.56 -6.67
N LYS A 679 -4.52 -27.84 -7.08
CA LYS A 679 -5.54 -28.63 -6.37
C LYS A 679 -5.88 -29.92 -7.10
#